data_203415ef8fe9f2670a8a8cf31de18d0d
#
_entry.id   203415ef8fe9f2670a8a8cf31de18d0d
#
_cell.length_a   1.000
_cell.length_b   1.000
_cell.length_c   1.000
_cell.angle_alpha   90.00
_cell.angle_beta   90.00
_cell.angle_gamma   90.00
#
_symmetry.space_group_name_H-M   'P 1'
#
loop_
_entity.id
_entity.type
_entity.pdbx_description
1 polymer ?
#
loop_
_entity_poly.entity_id
_entity_poly.type
_entity_poly.pdbx_seq_one_letter_code
_entity_poly.pdbx_strand_id
1 'polypeptide(L)'
;DKKTGKRYLAYGGDFGDTPNDGQFVMNGIVFGDLEPKPQYYEVKKVYQHIGVKAVDVRKGLFEIFNKYYFKDLSDYDIRWSLYEDGKEIRFGLVNSGTIPARAKAQVSIPMPFDKLKNDSEYFVKVQFLLKDDMPWAEKGFVTAEEQILLQEAMARPSISAVTASAGKVKLDKSDTSIKTVSGDGFVAKFDMETGTIYSLAYGGKTIITDGNGPKLDALRAFTNNDNWFYAPWFEYGLHNLQHKMIEVTAREKDGKMVLSFTVESQAPNAASIKGGTSSGKNSIVELTDRKFGANDFKFITNQVWTVYPDGSIELQSSITSTRPSLTLPRLGYVMKVPQEYANFTYYGRGPIDNYADRKSGQFIEQHTNTVAGEFVNFPKPQDMGNHEDVRWCALTNQAGQGAVFIATDRLSVSALQYSALDLILASHPYQLPKAGDTYLHLDCAVTGLGGNSCGQGGPLVQDRVFAGHHNMGFIIRPAVGANLAAVANVAPAGDIPLSITRTPAGMVELTSAKKDAVFCYTIDGSKKVQEYTEPIPLRNGGTVKAWYKDNKDISAVMKFEKIESIQMQVVYASSQESGDGDAANLVDGDPSTIWHTMYSVTVAKYPHWVDLDAGEVKEIKGFTYLPRQNGNNGNIKDYSIQVSMDGKEWGDPVKKGTFANNSKEKRVMFDKPVKARYIRFTALSSQNGQDFASGAEVTILAN
;
A
#
# COMPACT_ATOMS: atom_id res chain seq x y z
N ASP A 1 13.99 -21.75 23.68
CA ASP A 1 12.74 -22.24 24.28
C ASP A 1 12.91 -23.68 24.76
N LYS A 2 12.59 -23.93 26.04
CA LYS A 2 12.77 -25.27 26.68
C LYS A 2 11.84 -26.34 26.11
N LYS A 3 10.70 -25.99 25.55
CA LYS A 3 9.71 -26.93 24.99
C LYS A 3 10.04 -27.36 23.58
N THR A 4 10.53 -26.42 22.75
CA THR A 4 10.81 -26.69 21.34
C THR A 4 12.29 -26.94 21.04
N GLY A 5 13.19 -26.63 21.98
CA GLY A 5 14.64 -26.67 21.78
C GLY A 5 15.17 -25.57 20.84
N LYS A 6 14.32 -24.70 20.30
CA LYS A 6 14.74 -23.67 19.36
C LYS A 6 15.42 -22.51 20.09
N ARG A 7 16.50 -22.01 19.52
CA ARG A 7 17.10 -20.73 19.92
C ARG A 7 16.25 -19.58 19.41
N TYR A 8 16.20 -18.50 20.18
CA TYR A 8 15.55 -17.25 19.78
C TYR A 8 16.27 -16.06 20.46
N LEU A 9 16.12 -14.89 19.90
CA LEU A 9 16.61 -13.65 20.49
C LEU A 9 15.60 -13.19 21.54
N ALA A 10 16.03 -13.15 22.80
CA ALA A 10 15.19 -12.74 23.92
C ALA A 10 15.12 -11.21 24.02
N TYR A 11 14.02 -10.71 24.59
CA TYR A 11 13.83 -9.29 24.85
C TYR A 11 13.16 -9.05 26.21
N GLY A 12 12.88 -7.81 26.58
CA GLY A 12 12.36 -7.44 27.90
C GLY A 12 11.11 -8.22 28.29
N GLY A 13 11.09 -8.75 29.51
CA GLY A 13 10.03 -9.59 30.07
C GLY A 13 10.26 -11.11 29.91
N ASP A 14 11.14 -11.55 29.01
CA ASP A 14 11.40 -12.97 28.77
C ASP A 14 12.02 -13.69 29.99
N PHE A 15 12.71 -12.96 30.84
CA PHE A 15 13.34 -13.46 32.07
C PHE A 15 12.53 -13.12 33.33
N GLY A 16 11.29 -12.66 33.16
CA GLY A 16 10.43 -12.24 34.27
C GLY A 16 10.74 -10.86 34.83
N ASP A 17 11.56 -10.10 34.15
CA ASP A 17 11.92 -8.71 34.49
C ASP A 17 10.72 -7.77 34.38
N THR A 18 10.55 -6.90 35.38
CA THR A 18 9.47 -5.93 35.47
C THR A 18 9.91 -4.70 36.24
N PRO A 19 9.72 -3.47 35.73
CA PRO A 19 9.16 -3.12 34.42
C PRO A 19 10.10 -3.41 33.26
N ASN A 20 9.56 -3.49 32.03
CA ASN A 20 10.36 -3.68 30.80
C ASN A 20 9.66 -2.99 29.61
N ASP A 21 10.41 -2.72 28.54
CA ASP A 21 9.93 -2.14 27.29
C ASP A 21 9.85 -3.17 26.14
N GLY A 22 9.75 -4.47 26.47
CA GLY A 22 9.65 -5.54 25.49
C GLY A 22 10.84 -5.55 24.52
N GLN A 23 10.54 -5.53 23.23
CA GLN A 23 11.56 -5.59 22.19
C GLN A 23 12.37 -4.27 22.01
N PHE A 24 12.06 -3.21 22.74
CA PHE A 24 12.84 -1.95 22.72
C PHE A 24 14.18 -2.11 23.45
N VAL A 25 14.87 -3.20 23.25
CA VAL A 25 16.22 -3.51 23.76
C VAL A 25 17.20 -3.84 22.64
N MET A 26 16.70 -4.17 21.44
CA MET A 26 17.53 -4.48 20.27
C MET A 26 17.48 -3.35 19.25
N ASN A 27 17.78 -2.15 19.71
CA ASN A 27 17.90 -0.98 18.86
C ASN A 27 19.13 -1.10 17.96
N GLY A 28 19.26 -0.21 16.99
CA GLY A 28 20.40 -0.20 16.08
C GLY A 28 20.20 -1.11 14.85
N ILE A 29 21.28 -1.26 14.09
CA ILE A 29 21.26 -1.82 12.73
C ILE A 29 21.74 -3.26 12.62
N VAL A 30 22.06 -3.90 13.74
CA VAL A 30 22.42 -5.30 13.84
C VAL A 30 21.57 -6.02 14.88
N PHE A 31 21.41 -7.33 14.73
CA PHE A 31 20.77 -8.18 15.72
C PHE A 31 21.70 -8.49 16.90
N GLY A 32 21.16 -9.13 17.95
CA GLY A 32 21.93 -9.52 19.12
C GLY A 32 23.01 -10.58 18.87
N ASP A 33 22.94 -11.30 17.77
CA ASP A 33 23.94 -12.25 17.27
C ASP A 33 24.89 -11.63 16.25
N LEU A 34 24.86 -10.29 16.10
CA LEU A 34 25.69 -9.47 15.22
C LEU A 34 25.35 -9.59 13.72
N GLU A 35 24.31 -10.33 13.35
CA GLU A 35 23.85 -10.35 11.96
C GLU A 35 23.26 -8.97 11.56
N PRO A 36 23.56 -8.46 10.35
CA PRO A 36 23.00 -7.22 9.86
C PRO A 36 21.48 -7.26 9.73
N LYS A 37 20.79 -6.25 10.25
CA LYS A 37 19.36 -6.04 9.95
C LYS A 37 19.17 -5.45 8.56
N PRO A 38 17.99 -5.57 7.94
CA PRO A 38 17.73 -4.98 6.62
C PRO A 38 18.08 -3.49 6.49
N GLN A 39 17.84 -2.69 7.52
CA GLN A 39 18.17 -1.26 7.52
C GLN A 39 19.68 -0.95 7.50
N TYR A 40 20.54 -1.91 7.83
CA TYR A 40 21.99 -1.76 7.73
C TYR A 40 22.44 -1.36 6.31
N TYR A 41 21.83 -1.97 5.30
CA TYR A 41 22.18 -1.73 3.90
C TYR A 41 21.74 -0.34 3.42
N GLU A 42 20.63 0.16 3.96
CA GLU A 42 20.19 1.54 3.70
C GLU A 42 21.13 2.56 4.35
N VAL A 43 21.56 2.30 5.60
CA VAL A 43 22.58 3.14 6.29
C VAL A 43 23.89 3.18 5.49
N LYS A 44 24.37 2.01 5.00
CA LYS A 44 25.55 1.95 4.14
C LYS A 44 25.39 2.85 2.92
N LYS A 45 24.25 2.80 2.25
CA LYS A 45 23.95 3.60 1.05
C LYS A 45 23.90 5.10 1.36
N VAL A 46 23.16 5.49 2.39
CA VAL A 46 22.95 6.89 2.75
C VAL A 46 24.25 7.55 3.21
N TYR A 47 25.12 6.81 3.91
CA TYR A 47 26.38 7.31 4.44
C TYR A 47 27.56 7.18 3.47
N GLN A 48 27.36 6.66 2.25
CA GLN A 48 28.46 6.59 1.28
C GLN A 48 29.06 7.97 1.00
N HIS A 49 30.39 8.03 0.98
CA HIS A 49 31.17 9.27 0.80
C HIS A 49 31.46 9.62 -0.66
N ILE A 50 30.93 8.87 -1.59
CA ILE A 50 31.09 9.13 -3.02
C ILE A 50 29.68 9.19 -3.64
N GLY A 51 29.40 10.29 -4.34
CA GLY A 51 28.14 10.48 -5.06
C GLY A 51 28.39 10.32 -6.56
N VAL A 52 27.42 9.74 -7.26
CA VAL A 52 27.42 9.64 -8.72
C VAL A 52 26.14 10.25 -9.25
N LYS A 53 26.24 11.06 -10.28
CA LYS A 53 25.11 11.64 -10.97
C LYS A 53 25.32 11.54 -12.49
N ALA A 54 24.28 11.15 -13.22
CA ALA A 54 24.31 11.21 -14.67
C ALA A 54 24.36 12.67 -15.15
N VAL A 55 25.28 12.97 -16.06
CA VAL A 55 25.32 14.22 -16.84
C VAL A 55 24.67 13.99 -18.19
N ASP A 56 25.14 12.95 -18.91
CA ASP A 56 24.52 12.43 -20.12
C ASP A 56 24.71 10.90 -20.13
N VAL A 57 23.71 10.20 -19.65
CA VAL A 57 23.80 8.73 -19.48
C VAL A 57 23.99 8.04 -20.83
N ARG A 58 23.40 8.55 -21.92
CA ARG A 58 23.51 7.97 -23.26
C ARG A 58 24.91 8.17 -23.88
N LYS A 59 25.67 9.17 -23.42
CA LYS A 59 27.08 9.35 -23.77
C LYS A 59 28.05 8.74 -22.77
N GLY A 60 27.53 8.07 -21.74
CA GLY A 60 28.36 7.50 -20.68
C GLY A 60 29.04 8.56 -19.79
N LEU A 61 28.48 9.77 -19.71
CA LEU A 61 29.08 10.87 -18.97
C LEU A 61 28.45 11.00 -17.59
N PHE A 62 29.28 10.87 -16.54
CA PHE A 62 28.85 10.92 -15.14
C PHE A 62 29.67 11.97 -14.37
N GLU A 63 29.03 12.69 -13.46
CA GLU A 63 29.68 13.51 -12.44
C GLU A 63 29.90 12.66 -11.20
N ILE A 64 31.13 12.57 -10.74
CA ILE A 64 31.51 11.96 -9.47
C ILE A 64 31.79 13.08 -8.47
N PHE A 65 31.16 13.02 -7.30
CA PHE A 65 31.40 13.93 -6.20
C PHE A 65 32.09 13.19 -5.06
N ASN A 66 33.35 13.56 -4.79
CA ASN A 66 34.08 13.12 -3.61
C ASN A 66 33.61 13.91 -2.39
N LYS A 67 32.83 13.27 -1.51
CA LYS A 67 32.30 13.86 -0.27
C LYS A 67 33.29 13.79 0.89
N TYR A 68 34.41 13.05 0.77
CA TYR A 68 35.47 13.01 1.80
C TYR A 68 36.06 14.40 2.03
N TYR A 69 36.54 14.65 3.25
CA TYR A 69 37.19 15.91 3.63
C TYR A 69 38.72 15.86 3.49
N PHE A 70 39.31 14.68 3.64
CA PHE A 70 40.78 14.53 3.78
C PHE A 70 41.37 13.48 2.84
N LYS A 71 40.56 12.87 1.98
CA LYS A 71 40.97 11.77 1.13
C LYS A 71 40.54 12.02 -0.31
N ASP A 72 41.44 11.78 -1.27
CA ASP A 72 41.07 11.70 -2.68
C ASP A 72 40.53 10.32 -3.05
N LEU A 73 40.16 10.09 -4.30
CA LEU A 73 39.61 8.82 -4.77
C LEU A 73 40.65 7.92 -5.45
N SER A 74 41.95 8.14 -5.27
CA SER A 74 42.99 7.32 -5.88
C SER A 74 43.01 5.87 -5.45
N ASP A 75 42.50 5.59 -4.21
CA ASP A 75 42.40 4.24 -3.66
C ASP A 75 41.25 3.40 -4.21
N TYR A 76 40.50 3.92 -5.14
CA TYR A 76 39.31 3.23 -5.69
C TYR A 76 39.43 2.99 -7.20
N ASP A 77 39.00 1.81 -7.64
CA ASP A 77 38.66 1.53 -9.02
C ASP A 77 37.17 1.78 -9.22
N ILE A 78 36.80 2.36 -10.36
CA ILE A 78 35.40 2.48 -10.76
C ILE A 78 35.05 1.27 -11.63
N ARG A 79 34.19 0.39 -11.10
CA ARG A 79 33.57 -0.66 -11.89
C ARG A 79 32.24 -0.14 -12.41
N TRP A 80 32.02 -0.23 -13.70
CA TRP A 80 30.72 0.00 -14.31
C TRP A 80 30.15 -1.30 -14.83
N SER A 81 28.83 -1.43 -14.77
CA SER A 81 28.10 -2.56 -15.30
C SER A 81 26.88 -2.09 -16.07
N LEU A 82 26.61 -2.73 -17.20
CA LEU A 82 25.38 -2.56 -17.97
C LEU A 82 24.48 -3.75 -17.71
N TYR A 83 23.26 -3.46 -17.28
CA TYR A 83 22.21 -4.44 -17.04
C TYR A 83 21.16 -4.35 -18.13
N GLU A 84 20.72 -5.50 -18.66
CA GLU A 84 19.58 -5.66 -19.54
C GLU A 84 18.52 -6.50 -18.81
N ASP A 85 17.34 -5.96 -18.61
CA ASP A 85 16.24 -6.62 -17.89
C ASP A 85 16.69 -7.26 -16.56
N GLY A 86 17.52 -6.53 -15.81
CA GLY A 86 18.02 -6.91 -14.49
C GLY A 86 19.19 -7.91 -14.50
N LYS A 87 19.72 -8.30 -15.65
CA LYS A 87 20.93 -9.15 -15.77
C LYS A 87 22.13 -8.33 -16.23
N GLU A 88 23.25 -8.49 -15.54
CA GLU A 88 24.52 -7.92 -16.00
C GLU A 88 24.93 -8.57 -17.33
N ILE A 89 25.04 -7.76 -18.37
CA ILE A 89 25.44 -8.22 -19.72
C ILE A 89 26.84 -7.76 -20.10
N ARG A 90 27.36 -6.72 -19.45
CA ARG A 90 28.68 -6.17 -19.70
C ARG A 90 29.18 -5.38 -18.50
N PHE A 91 30.48 -5.42 -18.27
CA PHE A 91 31.15 -4.59 -17.27
C PHE A 91 32.55 -4.18 -17.73
N GLY A 92 33.13 -3.23 -17.01
CA GLY A 92 34.51 -2.79 -17.19
C GLY A 92 35.00 -1.96 -16.01
N LEU A 93 36.28 -1.65 -16.05
CA LEU A 93 36.93 -0.77 -15.07
C LEU A 93 37.34 0.54 -15.71
N VAL A 94 37.20 1.61 -14.94
CA VAL A 94 37.70 2.93 -15.26
C VAL A 94 38.52 3.44 -14.09
N ASN A 95 39.68 4.03 -14.33
CA ASN A 95 40.45 4.64 -13.27
C ASN A 95 39.72 5.93 -12.78
N SER A 96 39.50 6.06 -11.48
CA SER A 96 38.92 7.26 -10.89
C SER A 96 39.84 8.49 -11.01
N GLY A 97 41.14 8.27 -11.23
CA GLY A 97 42.15 9.33 -11.09
C GLY A 97 42.22 9.86 -9.66
N THR A 98 42.83 11.02 -9.52
CA THR A 98 42.98 11.71 -8.22
C THR A 98 41.88 12.78 -8.05
N ILE A 99 40.62 12.38 -7.88
CA ILE A 99 39.55 13.35 -7.58
C ILE A 99 39.74 13.83 -6.12
N PRO A 100 40.21 15.09 -5.91
CA PRO A 100 40.54 15.57 -4.60
C PRO A 100 39.34 15.60 -3.62
N ALA A 101 39.62 15.69 -2.33
CA ALA A 101 38.60 15.88 -1.31
C ALA A 101 37.69 17.08 -1.64
N ARG A 102 36.38 16.91 -1.48
CA ARG A 102 35.32 17.90 -1.76
C ARG A 102 35.20 18.33 -3.23
N ALA A 103 35.95 17.73 -4.14
CA ALA A 103 35.90 18.05 -5.57
C ALA A 103 34.87 17.21 -6.32
N LYS A 104 34.50 17.72 -7.49
CA LYS A 104 33.70 17.04 -8.50
C LYS A 104 34.51 16.86 -9.75
N ALA A 105 34.33 15.73 -10.43
CA ALA A 105 34.95 15.48 -11.74
C ALA A 105 33.97 14.75 -12.65
N GLN A 106 34.08 15.01 -13.95
CA GLN A 106 33.36 14.23 -14.94
C GLN A 106 34.19 13.03 -15.36
N VAL A 107 33.57 11.88 -15.42
CA VAL A 107 34.16 10.61 -15.85
C VAL A 107 33.35 10.06 -17.02
N SER A 108 34.04 9.67 -18.08
CA SER A 108 33.43 9.01 -19.24
C SER A 108 33.56 7.49 -19.10
N ILE A 109 32.44 6.79 -19.16
CA ILE A 109 32.35 5.34 -19.14
C ILE A 109 32.10 4.84 -20.57
N PRO A 110 32.97 3.99 -21.14
CA PRO A 110 32.85 3.51 -22.52
C PRO A 110 31.77 2.44 -22.64
N MET A 111 30.53 2.83 -22.93
CA MET A 111 29.39 1.91 -23.07
C MET A 111 28.91 1.81 -24.52
N PRO A 112 28.42 0.64 -24.95
CA PRO A 112 27.89 0.42 -26.29
C PRO A 112 26.44 0.87 -26.42
N PHE A 113 26.17 2.17 -26.39
CA PHE A 113 24.83 2.74 -26.43
C PHE A 113 24.07 2.55 -27.76
N ASP A 114 24.76 2.16 -28.81
CA ASP A 114 24.27 2.03 -30.19
C ASP A 114 23.57 0.69 -30.52
N LYS A 115 23.52 -0.23 -29.54
CA LYS A 115 22.99 -1.61 -29.70
C LYS A 115 21.94 -2.02 -28.70
N LEU A 116 21.24 -1.07 -28.08
CA LEU A 116 20.22 -1.36 -27.12
C LEU A 116 18.93 -1.81 -27.85
N LYS A 117 18.25 -2.83 -27.30
CA LYS A 117 16.96 -3.30 -27.79
C LYS A 117 15.84 -2.40 -27.29
N ASN A 118 14.83 -2.16 -28.11
CA ASN A 118 13.68 -1.32 -27.74
C ASN A 118 12.73 -1.99 -26.75
N ASP A 119 12.72 -3.32 -26.67
CA ASP A 119 11.85 -4.12 -25.82
C ASP A 119 12.47 -4.48 -24.47
N SER A 120 13.69 -4.01 -24.19
CA SER A 120 14.41 -4.25 -22.95
C SER A 120 14.64 -2.96 -22.14
N GLU A 121 14.65 -3.10 -20.82
CA GLU A 121 15.01 -2.06 -19.86
C GLU A 121 16.50 -2.14 -19.55
N TYR A 122 17.18 -0.99 -19.53
CA TYR A 122 18.62 -0.94 -19.28
C TYR A 122 18.96 -0.04 -18.10
N PHE A 123 19.85 -0.55 -17.24
CA PHE A 123 20.46 0.21 -16.14
C PHE A 123 21.98 0.21 -16.26
N VAL A 124 22.58 1.30 -15.80
CA VAL A 124 24.01 1.40 -15.55
C VAL A 124 24.24 1.39 -14.06
N LYS A 125 25.10 0.49 -13.58
CA LYS A 125 25.54 0.47 -12.18
C LYS A 125 27.01 0.92 -12.14
N VAL A 126 27.33 1.84 -11.24
CA VAL A 126 28.68 2.38 -11.02
C VAL A 126 29.08 2.09 -9.60
N GLN A 127 30.17 1.38 -9.40
CA GLN A 127 30.66 0.94 -8.11
C GLN A 127 32.10 1.41 -7.87
N PHE A 128 32.43 1.77 -6.64
CA PHE A 128 33.75 2.16 -6.20
C PHE A 128 34.35 1.05 -5.36
N LEU A 129 35.35 0.37 -5.89
CA LEU A 129 36.01 -0.80 -5.31
C LEU A 129 37.34 -0.40 -4.69
N LEU A 130 37.64 -0.88 -3.50
CA LEU A 130 38.99 -0.74 -2.92
C LEU A 130 40.03 -1.41 -3.81
N LYS A 131 41.14 -0.70 -4.13
CA LYS A 131 42.27 -1.23 -4.90
C LYS A 131 43.15 -2.18 -4.11
N ASP A 132 43.26 -1.96 -2.82
CA ASP A 132 44.13 -2.70 -1.90
C ASP A 132 43.39 -3.06 -0.63
N ASP A 133 43.95 -4.01 0.12
CA ASP A 133 43.43 -4.38 1.44
C ASP A 133 43.57 -3.21 2.44
N MET A 134 42.52 -3.02 3.20
CA MET A 134 42.48 -2.04 4.28
C MET A 134 42.27 -2.78 5.63
N PRO A 135 42.58 -2.17 6.79
CA PRO A 135 42.38 -2.81 8.10
C PRO A 135 40.92 -3.24 8.37
N TRP A 136 39.97 -2.70 7.62
CA TRP A 136 38.53 -2.88 7.83
C TRP A 136 37.81 -3.58 6.67
N ALA A 137 38.45 -3.76 5.50
CA ALA A 137 37.87 -4.46 4.36
C ALA A 137 38.97 -4.89 3.36
N GLU A 138 38.70 -5.99 2.66
CA GLU A 138 39.58 -6.54 1.64
C GLU A 138 39.49 -5.77 0.32
N LYS A 139 40.49 -5.92 -0.52
CA LYS A 139 40.51 -5.47 -1.92
C LYS A 139 39.22 -5.91 -2.65
N GLY A 140 38.66 -4.99 -3.44
CA GLY A 140 37.43 -5.22 -4.16
C GLY A 140 36.16 -4.96 -3.37
N PHE A 141 36.26 -4.57 -2.08
CA PHE A 141 35.09 -4.18 -1.30
C PHE A 141 34.41 -2.96 -1.92
N VAL A 142 33.08 -3.04 -2.11
CA VAL A 142 32.27 -1.96 -2.65
C VAL A 142 31.99 -0.91 -1.57
N THR A 143 32.64 0.24 -1.67
CA THR A 143 32.52 1.34 -0.71
C THR A 143 31.33 2.26 -1.03
N ALA A 144 31.05 2.46 -2.29
CA ALA A 144 29.92 3.25 -2.77
C ALA A 144 29.44 2.73 -4.12
N GLU A 145 28.17 2.86 -4.37
CA GLU A 145 27.56 2.42 -5.63
C GLU A 145 26.31 3.23 -5.98
N GLU A 146 25.99 3.30 -7.27
CA GLU A 146 24.79 3.95 -7.79
C GLU A 146 24.28 3.18 -8.99
N GLN A 147 22.95 3.07 -9.10
CA GLN A 147 22.28 2.52 -10.28
C GLN A 147 21.46 3.61 -10.96
N ILE A 148 21.61 3.74 -12.26
CA ILE A 148 21.00 4.81 -13.05
C ILE A 148 20.27 4.18 -14.23
N LEU A 149 18.99 4.55 -14.40
CA LEU A 149 18.19 4.13 -15.54
C LEU A 149 18.76 4.74 -16.83
N LEU A 150 19.06 3.88 -17.80
CA LEU A 150 19.52 4.27 -19.12
C LEU A 150 18.38 4.29 -20.14
N GLN A 151 17.52 3.28 -20.11
CA GLN A 151 16.41 3.15 -21.04
C GLN A 151 15.28 2.31 -20.42
N GLU A 152 14.04 2.75 -20.56
CA GLU A 152 12.86 1.93 -20.32
C GLU A 152 12.55 1.01 -21.50
N ALA A 153 11.93 -0.14 -21.26
CA ALA A 153 11.41 -0.99 -22.33
C ALA A 153 10.20 -0.30 -23.01
N MET A 154 10.31 -0.01 -24.32
CA MET A 154 9.31 0.80 -25.04
C MET A 154 8.31 -0.03 -25.86
N ALA A 155 8.60 -1.27 -26.20
CA ALA A 155 7.84 -2.02 -27.21
C ALA A 155 7.76 -3.53 -26.93
N ARG A 156 7.38 -3.92 -25.70
CA ARG A 156 7.14 -5.34 -25.40
C ARG A 156 5.97 -5.89 -26.24
N PRO A 157 6.04 -7.14 -26.71
CA PRO A 157 4.93 -7.75 -27.45
C PRO A 157 3.71 -7.87 -26.55
N SER A 158 2.51 -7.56 -27.08
CA SER A 158 1.30 -7.69 -26.29
C SER A 158 0.99 -9.18 -26.02
N ILE A 159 0.48 -9.48 -24.83
CA ILE A 159 0.08 -10.84 -24.44
C ILE A 159 -0.93 -11.42 -25.45
N SER A 160 -1.84 -10.62 -26.00
CA SER A 160 -2.76 -11.04 -27.06
C SER A 160 -2.06 -11.51 -28.33
N ALA A 161 -0.98 -10.85 -28.73
CA ALA A 161 -0.23 -11.22 -29.93
C ALA A 161 0.55 -12.53 -29.72
N VAL A 162 1.20 -12.69 -28.56
CA VAL A 162 1.99 -13.91 -28.28
C VAL A 162 1.11 -15.16 -28.08
N THR A 163 -0.15 -14.99 -27.69
CA THR A 163 -1.08 -16.11 -27.42
C THR A 163 -2.02 -16.42 -28.59
N ALA A 164 -2.00 -15.64 -29.68
CA ALA A 164 -2.95 -15.71 -30.79
C ALA A 164 -2.99 -17.07 -31.50
N SER A 165 -1.86 -17.81 -31.52
CA SER A 165 -1.76 -19.12 -32.20
C SER A 165 -2.16 -20.31 -31.30
N ALA A 166 -2.45 -20.11 -30.02
CA ALA A 166 -2.68 -21.20 -29.07
C ALA A 166 -4.09 -21.79 -29.07
N GLY A 167 -4.95 -21.40 -30.03
CA GLY A 167 -6.32 -21.93 -30.17
C GLY A 167 -7.37 -21.09 -29.46
N LYS A 168 -8.33 -21.75 -28.78
CA LYS A 168 -9.43 -21.10 -28.07
C LYS A 168 -9.64 -21.70 -26.69
N VAL A 169 -10.05 -20.89 -25.72
CA VAL A 169 -10.52 -21.40 -24.44
C VAL A 169 -11.90 -22.04 -24.53
N LYS A 170 -12.19 -22.95 -23.59
CA LYS A 170 -13.50 -23.57 -23.39
C LYS A 170 -14.06 -23.10 -22.05
N LEU A 171 -15.32 -22.69 -22.02
CA LEU A 171 -16.05 -22.36 -20.81
C LEU A 171 -17.05 -23.46 -20.46
N ASP A 172 -16.88 -24.11 -19.33
CA ASP A 172 -17.90 -24.96 -18.72
C ASP A 172 -18.80 -24.11 -17.80
N LYS A 173 -20.11 -24.15 -18.10
CA LYS A 173 -21.17 -23.42 -17.38
C LYS A 173 -22.04 -24.34 -16.54
N SER A 174 -21.70 -25.61 -16.42
CA SER A 174 -22.54 -26.62 -15.74
C SER A 174 -22.72 -26.31 -14.26
N ASP A 175 -21.66 -25.73 -13.60
CA ASP A 175 -21.73 -25.26 -12.24
C ASP A 175 -22.04 -23.74 -12.21
N THR A 176 -23.00 -23.33 -11.35
CA THR A 176 -23.37 -21.92 -11.19
C THR A 176 -22.45 -21.17 -10.27
N SER A 177 -21.86 -21.85 -9.30
CA SER A 177 -20.96 -21.26 -8.29
C SER A 177 -19.51 -21.18 -8.76
N ILE A 178 -19.07 -22.16 -9.56
CA ILE A 178 -17.70 -22.24 -10.10
C ILE A 178 -17.74 -22.31 -11.61
N LYS A 179 -17.14 -21.34 -12.29
CA LYS A 179 -16.95 -21.37 -13.74
C LYS A 179 -15.58 -21.91 -14.10
N THR A 180 -15.54 -22.94 -14.92
CA THR A 180 -14.28 -23.54 -15.36
C THR A 180 -13.93 -23.05 -16.77
N VAL A 181 -12.76 -22.42 -16.90
CA VAL A 181 -12.14 -22.04 -18.17
C VAL A 181 -10.94 -22.94 -18.39
N SER A 182 -10.90 -23.60 -19.53
CA SER A 182 -9.83 -24.56 -19.85
C SER A 182 -9.32 -24.40 -21.29
N GLY A 183 -8.10 -24.84 -21.51
CA GLY A 183 -7.45 -24.90 -22.80
C GLY A 183 -6.41 -26.02 -22.81
N ASP A 184 -5.51 -25.98 -23.79
CA ASP A 184 -4.42 -26.94 -23.84
C ASP A 184 -3.42 -26.69 -22.69
N GLY A 185 -3.27 -27.69 -21.86
CA GLY A 185 -2.32 -27.65 -20.72
C GLY A 185 -2.73 -26.80 -19.52
N PHE A 186 -3.95 -26.27 -19.43
CA PHE A 186 -4.38 -25.52 -18.25
C PHE A 186 -5.87 -25.70 -17.91
N VAL A 187 -6.17 -25.48 -16.62
CA VAL A 187 -7.52 -25.36 -16.08
C VAL A 187 -7.55 -24.24 -15.06
N ALA A 188 -8.40 -23.24 -15.28
CA ALA A 188 -8.67 -22.15 -14.36
C ALA A 188 -10.13 -22.19 -13.92
N LYS A 189 -10.38 -22.20 -12.62
CA LYS A 189 -11.71 -22.13 -12.05
C LYS A 189 -11.92 -20.77 -11.40
N PHE A 190 -13.09 -20.17 -11.59
CA PHE A 190 -13.47 -18.88 -11.04
C PHE A 190 -14.64 -19.06 -10.07
N ASP A 191 -14.50 -18.54 -8.88
CA ASP A 191 -15.52 -18.48 -7.85
C ASP A 191 -16.47 -17.31 -8.15
N MET A 192 -17.74 -17.63 -8.36
CA MET A 192 -18.78 -16.65 -8.68
C MET A 192 -19.38 -15.98 -7.44
N GLU A 193 -19.03 -16.42 -6.23
CA GLU A 193 -19.44 -15.76 -4.98
C GLU A 193 -18.45 -14.66 -4.57
N THR A 194 -17.17 -14.92 -4.77
CA THR A 194 -16.09 -13.99 -4.36
C THR A 194 -15.48 -13.21 -5.52
N GLY A 195 -15.78 -13.59 -6.78
CA GLY A 195 -15.31 -12.87 -7.96
C GLY A 195 -13.81 -13.00 -8.23
N THR A 196 -13.22 -14.16 -7.93
CA THR A 196 -11.78 -14.39 -8.14
C THR A 196 -11.48 -15.78 -8.67
N ILE A 197 -10.22 -16.08 -8.95
CA ILE A 197 -9.77 -17.43 -9.26
C ILE A 197 -10.02 -18.32 -8.03
N TYR A 198 -10.74 -19.41 -8.21
CA TYR A 198 -10.92 -20.44 -7.19
C TYR A 198 -9.71 -21.37 -7.13
N SER A 199 -9.28 -21.87 -8.31
CA SER A 199 -8.06 -22.67 -8.45
C SER A 199 -7.46 -22.54 -9.85
N LEU A 200 -6.16 -22.83 -9.96
CA LEU A 200 -5.40 -22.79 -11.21
C LEU A 200 -4.45 -23.97 -11.29
N ALA A 201 -4.44 -24.65 -12.44
CA ALA A 201 -3.49 -25.74 -12.72
C ALA A 201 -2.87 -25.57 -14.12
N TYR A 202 -1.57 -25.86 -14.20
CA TYR A 202 -0.80 -25.91 -15.43
C TYR A 202 -0.16 -27.30 -15.61
N GLY A 203 -0.33 -27.91 -16.79
CA GLY A 203 0.19 -29.25 -17.07
C GLY A 203 -0.28 -30.32 -16.07
N GLY A 204 -1.50 -30.18 -15.54
CA GLY A 204 -2.05 -31.03 -14.50
C GLY A 204 -1.50 -30.81 -13.09
N LYS A 205 -0.62 -29.82 -12.89
CA LYS A 205 -0.06 -29.44 -11.57
C LYS A 205 -0.75 -28.20 -11.02
N THR A 206 -1.21 -28.28 -9.79
CA THR A 206 -1.90 -27.19 -9.09
C THR A 206 -0.93 -26.08 -8.74
N ILE A 207 -1.21 -24.86 -9.22
CA ILE A 207 -0.47 -23.62 -8.89
C ILE A 207 -1.18 -22.84 -7.79
N ILE A 208 -2.51 -22.84 -7.82
CA ILE A 208 -3.38 -22.21 -6.81
C ILE A 208 -4.39 -23.28 -6.40
N THR A 209 -4.39 -23.61 -5.12
CA THR A 209 -5.33 -24.59 -4.54
C THR A 209 -6.72 -23.98 -4.37
N ASP A 210 -7.74 -24.84 -4.26
CA ASP A 210 -9.13 -24.45 -4.14
C ASP A 210 -9.37 -23.38 -3.06
N GLY A 211 -9.99 -22.27 -3.45
CA GLY A 211 -10.33 -21.15 -2.58
C GLY A 211 -9.16 -20.21 -2.20
N ASN A 212 -7.94 -20.46 -2.69
CA ASN A 212 -6.74 -19.70 -2.34
C ASN A 212 -6.26 -18.74 -3.47
N GLY A 213 -7.13 -18.40 -4.41
CA GLY A 213 -6.82 -17.44 -5.46
C GLY A 213 -6.68 -16.00 -4.96
N PRO A 214 -6.29 -15.08 -5.86
CA PRO A 214 -6.01 -13.69 -5.51
C PRO A 214 -7.24 -13.00 -4.89
N LYS A 215 -7.11 -12.55 -3.66
CA LYS A 215 -8.13 -11.78 -2.94
C LYS A 215 -7.55 -10.44 -2.53
N LEU A 216 -8.39 -9.39 -2.55
CA LEU A 216 -7.96 -8.08 -2.06
C LEU A 216 -7.50 -8.20 -0.61
N ASP A 217 -6.32 -7.66 -0.34
CA ASP A 217 -5.74 -7.60 1.00
C ASP A 217 -5.21 -6.19 1.28
N ALA A 218 -5.33 -5.78 2.53
CA ALA A 218 -4.89 -4.47 2.98
C ALA A 218 -4.25 -4.54 4.38
N LEU A 219 -3.78 -5.70 4.82
CA LEU A 219 -3.14 -5.89 6.11
C LEU A 219 -1.69 -6.33 5.95
N ARG A 220 -0.77 -5.70 6.69
CA ARG A 220 0.59 -6.22 6.95
C ARG A 220 0.79 -6.50 8.43
N ALA A 221 1.77 -7.31 8.77
CA ALA A 221 2.23 -7.40 10.14
C ALA A 221 2.85 -6.05 10.55
N PHE A 222 2.41 -5.50 11.67
CA PHE A 222 2.90 -4.20 12.09
C PHE A 222 4.32 -4.27 12.66
N THR A 223 5.09 -3.21 12.42
CA THR A 223 6.40 -2.96 13.00
C THR A 223 6.27 -2.14 14.28
N ASN A 224 7.37 -1.91 15.01
CA ASN A 224 7.34 -1.04 16.18
C ASN A 224 6.87 0.39 15.84
N ASN A 225 7.22 0.91 14.67
CA ASN A 225 6.82 2.23 14.26
C ASN A 225 5.33 2.34 13.90
N ASP A 226 4.66 1.22 13.64
CA ASP A 226 3.23 1.19 13.38
C ASP A 226 2.36 1.37 14.65
N ASN A 227 2.97 1.37 15.85
CA ASN A 227 2.26 1.55 17.12
C ASN A 227 1.33 2.78 17.17
N TRP A 228 1.59 3.77 16.34
CA TRP A 228 0.86 5.04 16.33
C TRP A 228 -0.41 5.01 15.48
N PHE A 229 -0.55 4.04 14.55
CA PHE A 229 -1.66 4.03 13.60
C PHE A 229 -2.17 2.64 13.20
N TYR A 230 -1.71 1.53 13.82
CA TYR A 230 -2.21 0.19 13.48
C TYR A 230 -3.61 -0.08 14.03
N ALA A 231 -4.04 0.58 15.09
CA ALA A 231 -5.36 0.32 15.71
C ALA A 231 -6.53 0.50 14.72
N PRO A 232 -6.57 1.54 13.88
CA PRO A 232 -7.59 1.68 12.83
C PRO A 232 -7.66 0.50 11.87
N TRP A 233 -6.54 -0.20 11.58
CA TRP A 233 -6.58 -1.36 10.68
C TRP A 233 -7.51 -2.46 11.18
N PHE A 234 -7.59 -2.65 12.50
CA PHE A 234 -8.49 -3.61 13.14
C PHE A 234 -9.88 -3.04 13.35
N GLU A 235 -10.00 -1.78 13.69
CA GLU A 235 -11.28 -1.08 13.83
C GLU A 235 -12.05 -1.01 12.52
N TYR A 236 -11.35 -0.94 11.38
CA TYR A 236 -11.92 -1.01 10.03
C TYR A 236 -11.90 -2.42 9.43
N GLY A 237 -11.47 -3.43 10.19
CA GLY A 237 -11.61 -4.84 9.84
C GLY A 237 -10.66 -5.33 8.75
N LEU A 238 -9.52 -4.64 8.48
CA LEU A 238 -8.58 -5.05 7.42
C LEU A 238 -8.03 -6.47 7.63
N HIS A 239 -8.03 -6.97 8.87
CA HIS A 239 -7.55 -8.31 9.23
C HIS A 239 -8.49 -9.44 8.80
N ASN A 240 -9.71 -9.16 8.40
CA ASN A 240 -10.74 -10.17 8.11
C ASN A 240 -11.69 -9.71 6.99
N LEU A 241 -11.15 -9.23 5.88
CA LEU A 241 -11.96 -8.85 4.73
C LEU A 241 -12.64 -10.08 4.13
N GLN A 242 -13.96 -10.03 3.99
CA GLN A 242 -14.76 -10.99 3.25
C GLN A 242 -15.17 -10.38 1.92
N HIS A 243 -15.12 -11.20 0.88
CA HIS A 243 -15.31 -10.75 -0.50
C HIS A 243 -16.66 -11.28 -1.00
N LYS A 244 -17.42 -10.38 -1.60
CA LYS A 244 -18.75 -10.69 -2.15
C LYS A 244 -18.86 -10.11 -3.55
N MET A 245 -19.08 -10.96 -4.53
CA MET A 245 -19.41 -10.54 -5.89
C MET A 245 -20.78 -9.86 -5.91
N ILE A 246 -20.82 -8.65 -6.46
CA ILE A 246 -22.05 -7.84 -6.62
C ILE A 246 -22.60 -7.96 -8.02
N GLU A 247 -21.73 -7.96 -9.03
CA GLU A 247 -22.10 -8.08 -10.43
C GLU A 247 -21.03 -8.84 -11.21
N VAL A 248 -21.44 -9.62 -12.19
CA VAL A 248 -20.55 -10.31 -13.11
C VAL A 248 -21.09 -10.30 -14.53
N THR A 249 -20.18 -10.12 -15.47
CA THR A 249 -20.38 -10.45 -16.87
C THR A 249 -19.30 -11.43 -17.32
N ALA A 250 -19.65 -12.37 -18.21
CA ALA A 250 -18.72 -13.33 -18.76
C ALA A 250 -18.97 -13.51 -20.25
N ARG A 251 -17.94 -13.33 -21.06
CA ARG A 251 -18.05 -13.46 -22.53
C ARG A 251 -16.80 -14.09 -23.14
N GLU A 252 -17.04 -14.84 -24.21
CA GLU A 252 -15.97 -15.25 -25.11
C GLU A 252 -15.78 -14.16 -26.18
N LYS A 253 -14.53 -13.73 -26.39
CA LYS A 253 -14.16 -12.76 -27.41
C LYS A 253 -12.80 -13.11 -27.99
N ASP A 254 -12.73 -13.27 -29.30
CA ASP A 254 -11.48 -13.54 -30.04
C ASP A 254 -10.71 -14.75 -29.48
N GLY A 255 -11.43 -15.81 -29.09
CA GLY A 255 -10.86 -17.05 -28.54
C GLY A 255 -10.43 -16.96 -27.06
N LYS A 256 -10.62 -15.82 -26.41
CA LYS A 256 -10.33 -15.55 -24.99
C LYS A 256 -11.62 -15.55 -24.19
N MET A 257 -11.51 -15.81 -22.88
CA MET A 257 -12.60 -15.60 -21.92
C MET A 257 -12.36 -14.32 -21.15
N VAL A 258 -13.34 -13.41 -21.16
CA VAL A 258 -13.32 -12.17 -20.37
C VAL A 258 -14.41 -12.25 -19.32
N LEU A 259 -14.02 -12.10 -18.04
CA LEU A 259 -14.93 -12.02 -16.90
C LEU A 259 -14.74 -10.64 -16.24
N SER A 260 -15.82 -9.88 -16.13
CA SER A 260 -15.81 -8.60 -15.41
C SER A 260 -16.61 -8.74 -14.13
N PHE A 261 -16.01 -8.40 -13.00
CA PHE A 261 -16.63 -8.46 -11.68
C PHE A 261 -16.64 -7.08 -11.01
N THR A 262 -17.73 -6.79 -10.31
CA THR A 262 -17.72 -5.82 -9.20
C THR A 262 -17.75 -6.61 -7.89
N VAL A 263 -16.75 -6.42 -7.04
CA VAL A 263 -16.59 -7.13 -5.76
C VAL A 263 -16.60 -6.13 -4.61
N GLU A 264 -17.43 -6.38 -3.61
CA GLU A 264 -17.41 -5.70 -2.31
C GLU A 264 -16.54 -6.49 -1.34
N SER A 265 -15.61 -5.83 -0.66
CA SER A 265 -14.75 -6.42 0.37
C SER A 265 -14.94 -5.68 1.68
N GLN A 266 -15.55 -6.35 2.65
CA GLN A 266 -15.90 -5.79 3.97
C GLN A 266 -15.70 -6.82 5.06
N ALA A 267 -15.20 -6.41 6.22
CA ALA A 267 -15.17 -7.28 7.39
C ALA A 267 -16.57 -7.42 8.01
N PRO A 268 -16.88 -8.55 8.66
CA PRO A 268 -18.14 -8.72 9.38
C PRO A 268 -18.20 -7.87 10.66
N ASN A 269 -17.07 -7.65 11.31
CA ASN A 269 -16.96 -6.93 12.58
C ASN A 269 -15.69 -6.09 12.65
N ALA A 270 -15.74 -5.02 13.43
CA ALA A 270 -14.56 -4.36 13.93
C ALA A 270 -13.82 -5.27 14.93
N ALA A 271 -12.52 -5.06 15.08
CA ALA A 271 -11.72 -5.72 16.11
C ALA A 271 -10.82 -4.70 16.82
N SER A 272 -10.27 -5.11 17.96
CA SER A 272 -9.22 -4.37 18.65
C SER A 272 -8.05 -5.30 18.97
N ILE A 273 -6.85 -4.74 19.06
CA ILE A 273 -5.67 -5.48 19.51
C ILE A 273 -5.35 -5.11 20.96
N LYS A 274 -5.15 -6.13 21.79
CA LYS A 274 -4.56 -6.02 23.12
C LYS A 274 -3.15 -6.58 23.14
N GLY A 275 -2.27 -5.98 23.94
CA GLY A 275 -0.90 -6.45 24.12
C GLY A 275 0.05 -6.10 22.96
N GLY A 276 0.09 -4.84 22.55
CA GLY A 276 0.89 -4.34 21.41
C GLY A 276 2.38 -4.67 21.44
N THR A 277 3.10 -4.19 20.44
CA THR A 277 4.49 -4.55 20.12
C THR A 277 5.52 -4.23 21.23
N SER A 278 5.24 -3.27 22.10
CA SER A 278 6.16 -2.82 23.16
C SER A 278 5.99 -3.55 24.49
N SER A 279 4.95 -4.36 24.67
CA SER A 279 4.65 -4.96 25.96
C SER A 279 5.33 -6.31 26.23
N GLY A 280 6.09 -6.85 25.27
CA GLY A 280 6.68 -8.19 25.38
C GLY A 280 5.67 -9.34 25.51
N LYS A 281 4.36 -9.04 25.46
CA LYS A 281 3.27 -9.99 25.54
C LYS A 281 2.76 -10.37 24.17
N ASN A 282 2.11 -11.54 24.06
CA ASN A 282 1.42 -11.92 22.83
C ASN A 282 0.36 -10.87 22.47
N SER A 283 0.32 -10.46 21.23
CA SER A 283 -0.78 -9.65 20.70
C SER A 283 -2.06 -10.50 20.70
N ILE A 284 -3.17 -9.92 21.13
CA ILE A 284 -4.47 -10.57 21.15
C ILE A 284 -5.40 -9.76 20.25
N VAL A 285 -5.97 -10.41 19.24
CA VAL A 285 -7.03 -9.82 18.43
C VAL A 285 -8.36 -10.16 19.07
N GLU A 286 -9.06 -9.14 19.56
CA GLU A 286 -10.40 -9.28 20.11
C GLU A 286 -11.43 -8.70 19.15
N LEU A 287 -12.44 -9.52 18.79
CA LEU A 287 -13.60 -9.04 18.06
C LEU A 287 -14.48 -8.20 18.99
N THR A 288 -14.84 -7.02 18.54
CA THR A 288 -15.79 -6.15 19.23
C THR A 288 -17.23 -6.62 18.96
N ASP A 289 -18.20 -6.20 19.80
CA ASP A 289 -19.63 -6.48 19.57
C ASP A 289 -20.22 -5.68 18.40
N ARG A 290 -19.46 -4.70 17.85
CA ARG A 290 -19.90 -3.88 16.73
C ARG A 290 -19.79 -4.67 15.43
N LYS A 291 -20.93 -5.04 14.86
CA LYS A 291 -21.03 -5.58 13.50
C LYS A 291 -20.97 -4.45 12.48
N PHE A 292 -20.39 -4.75 11.33
CA PHE A 292 -20.40 -3.84 10.17
C PHE A 292 -21.73 -3.92 9.42
N GLY A 293 -22.22 -2.76 9.02
CA GLY A 293 -23.37 -2.59 8.14
C GLY A 293 -22.97 -1.98 6.80
N ALA A 294 -23.98 -1.67 6.00
CA ALA A 294 -23.78 -1.15 4.64
C ALA A 294 -22.96 0.17 4.56
N ASN A 295 -23.02 0.98 5.62
CA ASN A 295 -22.36 2.29 5.69
C ASN A 295 -20.97 2.24 6.35
N ASP A 296 -20.56 1.08 6.84
CA ASP A 296 -19.23 0.91 7.39
C ASP A 296 -18.18 0.80 6.31
N PHE A 297 -16.91 0.83 6.73
CA PHE A 297 -15.78 0.76 5.80
C PHE A 297 -15.82 -0.48 4.91
N LYS A 298 -15.61 -0.28 3.63
CA LYS A 298 -15.46 -1.35 2.65
C LYS A 298 -14.69 -0.87 1.44
N PHE A 299 -14.11 -1.82 0.74
CA PHE A 299 -13.59 -1.63 -0.61
C PHE A 299 -14.61 -2.08 -1.65
N ILE A 300 -14.58 -1.42 -2.80
CA ILE A 300 -15.21 -1.87 -4.03
C ILE A 300 -14.12 -2.02 -5.09
N THR A 301 -14.01 -3.22 -5.65
CA THR A 301 -13.08 -3.51 -6.74
C THR A 301 -13.84 -3.84 -8.01
N ASN A 302 -13.51 -3.13 -9.08
CA ASN A 302 -13.95 -3.48 -10.43
C ASN A 302 -12.80 -4.20 -11.11
N GLN A 303 -13.00 -5.47 -11.44
CA GLN A 303 -11.98 -6.38 -11.93
C GLN A 303 -12.34 -6.87 -13.33
N VAL A 304 -11.36 -6.93 -14.21
CA VAL A 304 -11.47 -7.59 -15.50
C VAL A 304 -10.41 -8.68 -15.60
N TRP A 305 -10.86 -9.91 -15.60
CA TRP A 305 -10.03 -11.09 -15.81
C TRP A 305 -10.10 -11.53 -17.28
N THR A 306 -8.95 -11.63 -17.92
CA THR A 306 -8.84 -12.15 -19.29
C THR A 306 -8.04 -13.44 -19.28
N VAL A 307 -8.67 -14.55 -19.67
CA VAL A 307 -8.00 -15.86 -19.82
C VAL A 307 -7.66 -16.06 -21.29
N TYR A 308 -6.40 -16.22 -21.57
CA TYR A 308 -5.85 -16.40 -22.90
C TYR A 308 -5.73 -17.89 -23.26
N PRO A 309 -5.67 -18.23 -24.58
CA PRO A 309 -5.64 -19.62 -25.04
C PRO A 309 -4.46 -20.46 -24.57
N ASP A 310 -3.32 -19.84 -24.24
CA ASP A 310 -2.12 -20.50 -23.71
C ASP A 310 -2.13 -20.69 -22.18
N GLY A 311 -3.24 -20.36 -21.52
CA GLY A 311 -3.38 -20.42 -20.07
C GLY A 311 -2.86 -19.18 -19.32
N SER A 312 -2.37 -18.15 -20.02
CA SER A 312 -2.09 -16.86 -19.41
C SER A 312 -3.38 -16.22 -18.90
N ILE A 313 -3.34 -15.62 -17.72
CA ILE A 313 -4.49 -14.95 -17.08
C ILE A 313 -4.08 -13.55 -16.68
N GLU A 314 -4.75 -12.55 -17.22
CA GLU A 314 -4.52 -11.14 -16.90
C GLU A 314 -5.62 -10.60 -16.00
N LEU A 315 -5.26 -9.94 -14.92
CA LEU A 315 -6.13 -9.10 -14.10
C LEU A 315 -5.84 -7.63 -14.40
N GLN A 316 -6.89 -6.87 -14.67
CA GLN A 316 -6.92 -5.42 -14.55
C GLN A 316 -7.94 -5.06 -13.48
N SER A 317 -7.54 -4.25 -12.50
CA SER A 317 -8.37 -3.93 -11.34
C SER A 317 -8.35 -2.44 -11.04
N SER A 318 -9.52 -1.92 -10.70
CA SER A 318 -9.70 -0.59 -10.12
C SER A 318 -10.30 -0.72 -8.72
N ILE A 319 -9.62 -0.19 -7.72
CA ILE A 319 -9.94 -0.32 -6.31
C ILE A 319 -10.36 1.04 -5.77
N THR A 320 -11.50 1.09 -5.09
CA THR A 320 -11.99 2.27 -4.38
C THR A 320 -12.45 1.89 -2.98
N SER A 321 -12.62 2.83 -2.08
CA SER A 321 -13.17 2.57 -0.75
C SER A 321 -14.19 3.61 -0.33
N THR A 322 -14.93 3.30 0.74
CA THR A 322 -15.86 4.25 1.36
C THR A 322 -15.17 5.27 2.29
N ARG A 323 -13.85 5.13 2.54
CA ARG A 323 -13.02 6.07 3.32
C ARG A 323 -11.68 6.29 2.64
N PRO A 324 -11.62 7.14 1.62
CA PRO A 324 -10.42 7.30 0.78
C PRO A 324 -9.20 7.85 1.53
N SER A 325 -9.37 8.55 2.64
CA SER A 325 -8.29 9.12 3.47
C SER A 325 -7.71 8.15 4.51
N LEU A 326 -8.31 6.95 4.69
CA LEU A 326 -7.77 5.97 5.64
C LEU A 326 -6.38 5.52 5.19
N THR A 327 -5.39 5.65 6.08
CA THR A 327 -4.04 5.11 5.84
C THR A 327 -4.05 3.59 5.95
N LEU A 328 -3.62 2.94 4.89
CA LEU A 328 -3.50 1.48 4.80
C LEU A 328 -2.04 1.05 5.00
N PRO A 329 -1.78 -0.12 5.60
CA PRO A 329 -0.43 -0.68 5.64
C PRO A 329 0.07 -1.18 4.30
N ARG A 330 -0.84 -1.73 3.48
CA ARG A 330 -0.63 -2.17 2.09
C ARG A 330 -1.94 -2.15 1.33
N LEU A 331 -1.87 -2.28 0.03
CA LEU A 331 -3.05 -2.50 -0.81
C LEU A 331 -2.68 -3.34 -2.03
N GLY A 332 -3.34 -4.49 -2.18
CA GLY A 332 -3.09 -5.38 -3.31
C GLY A 332 -3.88 -6.67 -3.23
N TYR A 333 -3.30 -7.72 -3.78
CA TYR A 333 -3.89 -9.06 -3.78
C TYR A 333 -2.97 -10.06 -3.12
N VAL A 334 -3.54 -10.91 -2.28
CA VAL A 334 -2.85 -12.06 -1.68
C VAL A 334 -3.43 -13.37 -2.22
N MET A 335 -2.56 -14.34 -2.49
CA MET A 335 -2.92 -15.70 -2.86
C MET A 335 -2.02 -16.71 -2.18
N LYS A 336 -2.45 -17.99 -2.14
CA LYS A 336 -1.59 -19.07 -1.64
C LYS A 336 -1.12 -19.95 -2.78
N VAL A 337 0.18 -20.18 -2.82
CA VAL A 337 0.86 -21.07 -3.76
C VAL A 337 1.42 -22.26 -2.97
N PRO A 338 1.21 -23.51 -3.45
CA PRO A 338 1.67 -24.69 -2.72
C PRO A 338 3.15 -24.65 -2.35
N GLN A 339 3.51 -25.19 -1.17
CA GLN A 339 4.86 -25.19 -0.60
C GLN A 339 5.93 -25.79 -1.53
N GLU A 340 5.56 -26.67 -2.46
CA GLU A 340 6.48 -27.28 -3.42
C GLU A 340 7.12 -26.23 -4.38
N TYR A 341 6.49 -25.09 -4.60
CA TYR A 341 7.01 -23.98 -5.43
C TYR A 341 7.86 -23.03 -4.58
N ALA A 342 8.90 -23.57 -3.97
CA ALA A 342 9.71 -22.86 -2.97
C ALA A 342 10.80 -21.95 -3.53
N ASN A 343 11.12 -22.02 -4.82
CA ASN A 343 12.10 -21.13 -5.43
C ASN A 343 11.40 -19.81 -5.80
N PHE A 344 11.91 -18.71 -5.27
CA PHE A 344 11.42 -17.37 -5.51
C PHE A 344 12.44 -16.59 -6.35
N THR A 345 12.08 -16.24 -7.56
CA THR A 345 12.89 -15.41 -8.47
C THR A 345 12.10 -14.17 -8.83
N TYR A 346 12.73 -13.00 -8.81
CA TYR A 346 12.05 -11.76 -9.15
C TYR A 346 13.00 -10.77 -9.85
N TYR A 347 12.42 -9.85 -10.61
CA TYR A 347 13.07 -8.69 -11.18
C TYR A 347 12.51 -7.44 -10.55
N GLY A 348 13.25 -6.86 -9.62
CA GLY A 348 12.87 -5.74 -8.79
C GLY A 348 14.01 -5.31 -7.88
N ARG A 349 13.73 -4.51 -6.85
CA ARG A 349 14.73 -4.10 -5.86
C ARG A 349 15.04 -5.23 -4.89
N GLY A 350 16.35 -5.45 -4.69
CA GLY A 350 16.83 -6.51 -3.79
C GLY A 350 18.35 -6.52 -3.68
N PRO A 351 18.91 -7.58 -3.06
CA PRO A 351 18.24 -8.81 -2.56
C PRO A 351 17.54 -8.66 -1.20
N ILE A 352 17.84 -7.60 -0.43
CA ILE A 352 17.28 -7.40 0.92
C ILE A 352 15.92 -6.75 0.80
N ASP A 353 15.01 -7.05 1.72
CA ASP A 353 13.69 -6.45 1.77
C ASP A 353 13.76 -4.91 1.82
N ASN A 354 12.80 -4.27 1.17
CA ASN A 354 12.78 -2.83 1.03
C ASN A 354 11.35 -2.30 0.94
N TYR A 355 11.18 -1.01 1.27
CA TYR A 355 9.88 -0.35 1.40
C TYR A 355 9.96 1.06 0.82
N ALA A 356 8.84 1.74 0.64
CA ALA A 356 8.77 3.05 0.01
C ALA A 356 9.80 4.06 0.56
N ASP A 357 10.01 4.06 1.88
CA ASP A 357 10.94 4.94 2.61
C ASP A 357 12.30 4.30 2.94
N ARG A 358 12.57 3.07 2.50
CA ARG A 358 13.83 2.34 2.73
C ARG A 358 14.15 1.45 1.54
N LYS A 359 14.63 2.02 0.44
CA LYS A 359 14.91 1.28 -0.80
C LYS A 359 16.11 1.78 -1.60
N SER A 360 16.76 2.86 -1.19
CA SER A 360 17.88 3.42 -1.95
C SER A 360 19.12 2.53 -1.91
N GLY A 361 19.27 1.70 -0.88
CA GLY A 361 20.32 0.71 -0.73
C GLY A 361 20.09 -0.60 -1.49
N GLN A 362 18.98 -0.72 -2.23
CA GLN A 362 18.64 -1.91 -3.00
C GLN A 362 18.49 -1.57 -4.48
N PHE A 363 18.99 -2.44 -5.36
CA PHE A 363 19.05 -2.17 -6.79
C PHE A 363 18.10 -3.06 -7.59
N ILE A 364 17.70 -2.56 -8.75
CA ILE A 364 16.77 -3.24 -9.67
C ILE A 364 17.55 -4.26 -10.50
N GLU A 365 17.50 -5.52 -10.07
CA GLU A 365 18.20 -6.64 -10.68
C GLU A 365 17.31 -7.89 -10.67
N GLN A 366 17.74 -8.95 -11.34
CA GLN A 366 17.12 -10.26 -11.15
C GLN A 366 17.75 -10.95 -9.94
N HIS A 367 16.91 -11.28 -8.98
CA HIS A 367 17.29 -11.96 -7.74
C HIS A 367 16.65 -13.34 -7.68
N THR A 368 17.34 -14.28 -7.08
CA THR A 368 16.83 -15.62 -6.81
C THR A 368 17.08 -15.98 -5.35
N ASN A 369 16.05 -16.44 -4.67
CA ASN A 369 16.07 -16.89 -3.30
C ASN A 369 15.10 -18.09 -3.15
N THR A 370 14.92 -18.57 -1.95
CA THR A 370 13.81 -19.45 -1.58
C THR A 370 12.80 -18.66 -0.76
N VAL A 371 11.53 -19.07 -0.79
CA VAL A 371 10.50 -18.48 0.07
C VAL A 371 10.90 -18.51 1.55
N ALA A 372 11.54 -19.58 2.00
CA ALA A 372 12.07 -19.67 3.36
C ALA A 372 13.22 -18.67 3.62
N GLY A 373 14.00 -18.33 2.60
CA GLY A 373 15.10 -17.37 2.68
C GLY A 373 14.64 -15.92 2.78
N GLU A 374 13.37 -15.63 2.46
CA GLU A 374 12.78 -14.29 2.64
C GLU A 374 12.44 -13.98 4.12
N PHE A 375 12.48 -15.00 4.98
CA PHE A 375 12.18 -14.84 6.40
C PHE A 375 13.36 -14.20 7.13
N VAL A 376 13.14 -13.02 7.72
CA VAL A 376 14.11 -12.35 8.60
C VAL A 376 13.80 -12.70 10.06
N ASN A 377 14.79 -13.18 10.79
CA ASN A 377 14.63 -13.66 12.17
C ASN A 377 14.55 -12.51 13.18
N PHE A 378 13.56 -11.62 13.03
CA PHE A 378 13.31 -10.59 14.03
C PHE A 378 12.92 -11.22 15.37
N PRO A 379 13.38 -10.66 16.51
CA PRO A 379 13.05 -11.17 17.85
C PRO A 379 11.54 -11.28 18.08
N LYS A 380 10.79 -10.25 17.69
CA LYS A 380 9.35 -10.24 17.53
C LYS A 380 9.04 -10.29 16.03
N PRO A 381 8.35 -11.32 15.51
CA PRO A 381 7.93 -11.34 14.12
C PRO A 381 7.16 -10.10 13.74
N GLN A 382 7.46 -9.54 12.59
CA GLN A 382 6.88 -8.32 12.03
C GLN A 382 6.83 -8.43 10.52
N ASP A 383 6.41 -7.37 9.80
CA ASP A 383 6.45 -7.34 8.34
C ASP A 383 7.88 -7.43 7.82
N MET A 384 8.08 -8.21 6.76
CA MET A 384 9.38 -8.51 6.16
C MET A 384 9.24 -9.04 4.73
N GLY A 385 10.35 -9.12 4.02
CA GLY A 385 10.42 -9.76 2.70
C GLY A 385 9.69 -9.00 1.59
N ASN A 386 9.41 -7.70 1.78
CA ASN A 386 8.83 -6.86 0.73
C ASN A 386 9.90 -6.40 -0.24
N HIS A 387 9.62 -6.45 -1.54
CA HIS A 387 10.47 -5.96 -2.62
C HIS A 387 9.71 -4.94 -3.47
N GLU A 388 10.26 -3.75 -3.59
CA GLU A 388 9.69 -2.64 -4.35
C GLU A 388 10.10 -2.69 -5.83
N ASP A 389 9.35 -1.96 -6.65
CA ASP A 389 9.65 -1.78 -8.08
C ASP A 389 9.77 -3.12 -8.84
N VAL A 390 8.95 -4.13 -8.49
CA VAL A 390 8.98 -5.45 -9.13
C VAL A 390 8.28 -5.40 -10.48
N ARG A 391 8.97 -5.89 -11.53
CA ARG A 391 8.45 -6.04 -12.88
C ARG A 391 7.77 -7.40 -13.06
N TRP A 392 8.36 -8.43 -12.48
CA TRP A 392 7.81 -9.77 -12.41
C TRP A 392 8.43 -10.56 -11.27
N CYS A 393 7.70 -11.56 -10.79
CA CYS A 393 8.24 -12.59 -9.90
C CYS A 393 7.76 -13.97 -10.36
N ALA A 394 8.42 -15.01 -9.88
CA ALA A 394 8.08 -16.39 -10.17
C ALA A 394 8.24 -17.27 -8.93
N LEU A 395 7.30 -18.18 -8.77
CA LEU A 395 7.39 -19.28 -7.80
C LEU A 395 7.49 -20.58 -8.59
N THR A 396 8.59 -21.31 -8.40
CA THR A 396 8.89 -22.56 -9.12
C THR A 396 9.34 -23.67 -8.20
N ASN A 397 9.11 -24.91 -8.63
CA ASN A 397 9.66 -26.09 -7.97
C ASN A 397 11.10 -26.37 -8.46
N GLN A 398 11.72 -27.42 -7.93
CA GLN A 398 13.09 -27.79 -8.32
C GLN A 398 13.24 -28.18 -9.80
N ALA A 399 12.14 -28.58 -10.47
CA ALA A 399 12.14 -28.85 -11.90
C ALA A 399 11.92 -27.59 -12.78
N GLY A 400 11.86 -26.38 -12.17
CA GLY A 400 11.61 -25.12 -12.87
C GLY A 400 10.16 -24.96 -13.36
N GLN A 401 9.24 -25.76 -12.84
CA GLN A 401 7.80 -25.65 -13.14
C GLN A 401 7.12 -24.80 -12.07
N GLY A 402 6.10 -24.05 -12.46
CA GLY A 402 5.36 -23.15 -11.56
C GLY A 402 4.65 -22.06 -12.32
N ALA A 403 4.67 -20.86 -11.79
CA ALA A 403 4.07 -19.68 -12.41
C ALA A 403 4.95 -18.44 -12.33
N VAL A 404 4.84 -17.60 -13.36
CA VAL A 404 5.39 -16.24 -13.41
C VAL A 404 4.25 -15.25 -13.24
N PHE A 405 4.42 -14.29 -12.35
CA PHE A 405 3.50 -13.20 -12.07
C PHE A 405 4.13 -11.91 -12.56
N ILE A 406 3.52 -11.28 -13.55
CA ILE A 406 4.08 -10.15 -14.30
C ILE A 406 3.27 -8.91 -13.97
N ALA A 407 3.92 -7.88 -13.50
CA ALA A 407 3.29 -6.59 -13.22
C ALA A 407 2.82 -5.90 -14.52
N THR A 408 1.63 -5.33 -14.54
CA THR A 408 1.19 -4.47 -15.65
C THR A 408 1.80 -3.07 -15.56
N ASP A 409 2.20 -2.67 -14.36
CA ASP A 409 3.04 -1.53 -14.03
C ASP A 409 4.13 -2.00 -13.04
N ARG A 410 4.46 -1.29 -11.99
CA ARG A 410 5.35 -1.74 -10.91
C ARG A 410 4.52 -2.24 -9.74
N LEU A 411 4.99 -3.31 -9.09
CA LEU A 411 4.37 -3.86 -7.89
C LEU A 411 5.37 -3.89 -6.74
N SER A 412 4.83 -3.86 -5.53
CA SER A 412 5.53 -4.34 -4.34
C SER A 412 5.15 -5.80 -4.15
N VAL A 413 6.13 -6.68 -3.91
CA VAL A 413 5.92 -8.13 -3.84
C VAL A 413 6.55 -8.70 -2.59
N SER A 414 5.83 -9.59 -1.90
CA SER A 414 6.40 -10.43 -0.84
C SER A 414 5.90 -11.86 -0.94
N ALA A 415 6.77 -12.81 -0.58
CA ALA A 415 6.50 -14.24 -0.61
C ALA A 415 6.95 -14.88 0.71
N LEU A 416 6.01 -15.15 1.61
CA LEU A 416 6.29 -15.68 2.94
C LEU A 416 5.44 -16.93 3.23
N GLN A 417 5.93 -17.82 4.11
CA GLN A 417 5.18 -18.99 4.56
C GLN A 417 4.23 -18.70 5.74
N TYR A 418 4.02 -17.43 6.07
CA TYR A 418 3.21 -16.96 7.19
C TYR A 418 2.31 -15.84 6.75
N SER A 419 1.07 -15.83 7.26
CA SER A 419 0.18 -14.70 7.07
C SER A 419 0.59 -13.51 7.96
N ALA A 420 0.08 -12.32 7.63
CA ALA A 420 0.25 -11.14 8.49
C ALA A 420 -0.22 -11.39 9.92
N LEU A 421 -1.33 -12.10 10.11
CA LEU A 421 -1.85 -12.45 11.45
C LEU A 421 -0.93 -13.42 12.19
N ASP A 422 -0.35 -14.42 11.53
CA ASP A 422 0.64 -15.33 12.17
C ASP A 422 1.80 -14.53 12.76
N LEU A 423 2.34 -13.58 11.99
CA LEU A 423 3.44 -12.70 12.42
C LEU A 423 3.00 -11.75 13.55
N ILE A 424 1.79 -11.19 13.47
CA ILE A 424 1.25 -10.30 14.51
C ILE A 424 1.09 -11.03 15.84
N LEU A 425 0.52 -12.23 15.82
CA LEU A 425 0.14 -12.97 17.03
C LEU A 425 1.31 -13.66 17.70
N ALA A 426 2.40 -13.96 16.99
CA ALA A 426 3.59 -14.58 17.58
C ALA A 426 4.44 -13.53 18.31
N SER A 427 4.75 -13.74 19.59
CA SER A 427 5.73 -12.92 20.32
C SER A 427 7.16 -13.24 19.91
N HIS A 428 7.44 -14.49 19.53
CA HIS A 428 8.76 -14.97 19.12
C HIS A 428 8.64 -15.90 17.91
N PRO A 429 9.71 -16.04 17.08
CA PRO A 429 9.67 -16.88 15.90
C PRO A 429 9.32 -18.35 16.16
N TYR A 430 9.66 -18.90 17.34
CA TYR A 430 9.34 -20.29 17.67
C TYR A 430 7.84 -20.55 17.90
N GLN A 431 7.03 -19.49 18.06
CA GLN A 431 5.58 -19.57 18.23
C GLN A 431 4.82 -19.54 16.89
N LEU A 432 5.52 -19.24 15.80
CA LEU A 432 4.91 -19.29 14.47
C LEU A 432 4.41 -20.70 14.16
N PRO A 433 3.32 -20.85 13.40
CA PRO A 433 2.83 -22.15 12.98
C PRO A 433 3.90 -22.90 12.16
N LYS A 434 3.66 -24.19 11.89
CA LYS A 434 4.51 -24.92 10.95
C LYS A 434 4.42 -24.21 9.58
N ALA A 435 5.58 -23.98 8.98
CA ALA A 435 5.66 -23.42 7.63
C ALA A 435 4.83 -24.24 6.64
N GLY A 436 4.03 -23.56 5.85
CA GLY A 436 3.08 -24.14 4.90
C GLY A 436 3.22 -23.56 3.50
N ASP A 437 2.08 -23.39 2.83
CA ASP A 437 1.99 -22.75 1.53
C ASP A 437 2.47 -21.30 1.58
N THR A 438 2.93 -20.82 0.43
CA THR A 438 3.42 -19.45 0.28
C THR A 438 2.27 -18.48 0.17
N TYR A 439 2.22 -17.48 1.06
CA TYR A 439 1.41 -16.27 0.88
C TYR A 439 2.18 -15.33 -0.06
N LEU A 440 1.72 -15.26 -1.30
CA LEU A 440 2.25 -14.35 -2.30
C LEU A 440 1.40 -13.09 -2.33
N HIS A 441 2.00 -11.96 -1.97
CA HIS A 441 1.39 -10.64 -2.10
C HIS A 441 1.87 -9.96 -3.37
N LEU A 442 0.92 -9.41 -4.12
CA LEU A 442 1.11 -8.55 -5.27
C LEU A 442 0.41 -7.24 -4.98
N ASP A 443 1.14 -6.23 -4.52
CA ASP A 443 0.57 -4.98 -4.03
C ASP A 443 0.82 -3.84 -5.01
N CYS A 444 -0.16 -2.96 -5.19
CA CYS A 444 0.06 -1.70 -5.92
C CYS A 444 0.91 -0.72 -5.09
N ALA A 445 0.85 -0.82 -3.76
CA ALA A 445 1.69 -0.04 -2.87
C ALA A 445 1.72 -0.63 -1.45
N VAL A 446 2.83 -0.40 -0.74
CA VAL A 446 3.03 -0.73 0.67
C VAL A 446 3.49 0.53 1.39
N THR A 447 2.83 0.87 2.50
CA THR A 447 3.21 2.02 3.35
C THR A 447 4.61 1.81 3.93
N GLY A 448 5.42 2.86 3.93
CA GLY A 448 6.75 2.87 4.50
C GLY A 448 6.79 2.40 5.95
N LEU A 449 7.99 2.17 6.47
CA LEU A 449 8.21 1.66 7.83
C LEU A 449 8.25 2.76 8.90
N GLY A 450 8.33 4.03 8.47
CA GLY A 450 8.46 5.17 9.35
C GLY A 450 9.91 5.58 9.61
N GLY A 451 10.18 6.87 9.46
CA GLY A 451 11.50 7.47 9.63
C GLY A 451 11.58 8.50 10.75
N ASN A 452 10.47 8.80 11.42
CA ASN A 452 10.37 9.82 12.46
C ASN A 452 10.81 9.32 13.83
N SER A 453 11.86 8.60 13.92
CA SER A 453 12.56 8.04 15.09
C SER A 453 11.90 8.18 16.48
N CYS A 454 12.36 7.42 17.45
CA CYS A 454 11.89 7.42 18.84
C CYS A 454 10.39 7.22 19.05
N GLY A 455 9.71 6.62 18.07
CA GLY A 455 8.33 6.17 18.22
C GLY A 455 7.28 7.29 18.28
N GLN A 456 7.51 8.45 17.70
CA GLN A 456 6.57 9.58 17.77
C GLN A 456 5.91 9.92 16.43
N GLY A 457 6.00 9.09 15.43
CA GLY A 457 5.34 9.33 14.15
C GLY A 457 5.45 8.17 13.19
N GLY A 458 4.43 8.01 12.36
CA GLY A 458 4.42 7.08 11.24
C GLY A 458 5.30 7.57 10.09
N PRO A 459 5.23 6.90 8.93
CA PRO A 459 5.87 7.35 7.69
C PRO A 459 5.42 8.75 7.30
N LEU A 460 6.26 9.45 6.54
CA LEU A 460 5.86 10.70 5.92
C LEU A 460 4.66 10.49 4.99
N VAL A 461 3.87 11.53 4.75
CA VAL A 461 2.63 11.44 3.97
C VAL A 461 2.86 10.85 2.58
N GLN A 462 3.98 11.21 1.91
CA GLN A 462 4.34 10.67 0.59
C GLN A 462 4.69 9.18 0.60
N ASP A 463 4.98 8.61 1.76
CA ASP A 463 5.33 7.19 1.93
C ASP A 463 4.15 6.36 2.49
N ARG A 464 2.97 6.97 2.58
CA ARG A 464 1.73 6.31 3.03
C ARG A 464 0.86 5.89 1.86
N VAL A 465 0.20 4.76 2.03
CA VAL A 465 -0.86 4.29 1.14
C VAL A 465 -2.20 4.70 1.73
N PHE A 466 -3.01 5.39 0.97
CA PHE A 466 -4.37 5.75 1.37
C PHE A 466 -5.39 4.85 0.68
N ALA A 467 -6.53 4.62 1.33
CA ALA A 467 -7.62 3.80 0.79
C ALA A 467 -8.43 4.51 -0.34
N GLY A 468 -7.78 5.41 -1.07
CA GLY A 468 -8.33 6.14 -2.19
C GLY A 468 -8.55 5.28 -3.43
N HIS A 469 -8.52 5.91 -4.59
CA HIS A 469 -8.63 5.21 -5.86
C HIS A 469 -7.26 4.72 -6.32
N HIS A 470 -7.17 3.42 -6.62
CA HIS A 470 -5.97 2.77 -7.15
C HIS A 470 -6.31 1.91 -8.37
N ASN A 471 -5.41 1.90 -9.35
CA ASN A 471 -5.45 0.93 -10.44
C ASN A 471 -4.25 0.00 -10.31
N MET A 472 -4.45 -1.29 -10.53
CA MET A 472 -3.37 -2.26 -10.57
C MET A 472 -3.73 -3.44 -11.47
N GLY A 473 -2.71 -4.17 -11.90
CA GLY A 473 -2.92 -5.38 -12.66
C GLY A 473 -1.68 -6.26 -12.67
N PHE A 474 -1.90 -7.53 -12.99
CA PHE A 474 -0.83 -8.50 -13.18
C PHE A 474 -1.26 -9.58 -14.17
N ILE A 475 -0.28 -10.29 -14.73
CA ILE A 475 -0.50 -11.43 -15.62
C ILE A 475 0.13 -12.66 -14.96
N ILE A 476 -0.62 -13.75 -14.85
CA ILE A 476 -0.15 -15.06 -14.41
C ILE A 476 0.13 -15.90 -15.66
N ARG A 477 1.34 -16.46 -15.78
CA ARG A 477 1.73 -17.33 -16.88
C ARG A 477 2.37 -18.63 -16.39
N PRO A 478 2.20 -19.75 -17.11
CA PRO A 478 2.92 -20.98 -16.78
C PRO A 478 4.45 -20.76 -16.89
N ALA A 479 5.19 -21.13 -15.85
CA ALA A 479 6.63 -21.24 -15.91
C ALA A 479 6.98 -22.61 -16.53
N VAL A 480 7.53 -22.58 -17.74
CA VAL A 480 7.99 -23.76 -18.45
C VAL A 480 9.46 -23.54 -18.85
N GLY A 481 10.37 -24.29 -18.20
CA GLY A 481 11.80 -24.21 -18.48
C GLY A 481 12.53 -23.06 -17.78
N ALA A 482 13.79 -22.86 -18.13
CA ALA A 482 14.72 -21.99 -17.36
C ALA A 482 14.66 -20.48 -17.67
N ASN A 483 13.93 -20.02 -18.72
CA ASN A 483 13.97 -18.61 -19.11
C ASN A 483 12.73 -17.84 -18.67
N LEU A 484 12.62 -17.61 -17.34
CA LEU A 484 11.52 -16.85 -16.74
C LEU A 484 11.41 -15.42 -17.30
N ALA A 485 12.54 -14.76 -17.59
CA ALA A 485 12.54 -13.41 -18.14
C ALA A 485 11.89 -13.36 -19.55
N ALA A 486 12.12 -14.38 -20.39
CA ALA A 486 11.46 -14.46 -21.70
C ALA A 486 9.94 -14.70 -21.56
N VAL A 487 9.51 -15.52 -20.59
CA VAL A 487 8.09 -15.68 -20.25
C VAL A 487 7.47 -14.36 -19.80
N ALA A 488 8.22 -13.57 -19.03
CA ALA A 488 7.78 -12.30 -18.48
C ALA A 488 7.81 -11.12 -19.48
N ASN A 489 8.47 -11.27 -20.64
CA ASN A 489 8.60 -10.18 -21.61
C ASN A 489 7.33 -10.01 -22.47
N VAL A 490 6.25 -9.61 -21.82
CA VAL A 490 4.96 -9.30 -22.47
C VAL A 490 4.36 -8.01 -21.91
N ALA A 491 3.55 -7.33 -22.72
CA ALA A 491 2.75 -6.20 -22.32
C ALA A 491 1.28 -6.62 -22.12
N PRO A 492 0.55 -6.01 -21.17
CA PRO A 492 -0.86 -6.26 -20.95
C PRO A 492 -1.69 -5.89 -22.18
N ALA A 493 -2.83 -6.58 -22.37
CA ALA A 493 -3.76 -6.34 -23.47
C ALA A 493 -5.23 -6.64 -23.08
N GLY A 494 -5.50 -6.84 -21.80
CA GLY A 494 -6.84 -7.02 -21.27
C GLY A 494 -7.65 -5.73 -21.30
N ASP A 495 -8.96 -5.87 -21.23
CA ASP A 495 -9.87 -4.73 -21.09
C ASP A 495 -9.64 -4.07 -19.70
N ILE A 496 -9.64 -2.74 -19.65
CA ILE A 496 -9.41 -1.96 -18.44
C ILE A 496 -10.75 -1.70 -17.75
N PRO A 497 -10.90 -1.90 -16.42
CA PRO A 497 -12.12 -1.59 -15.71
C PRO A 497 -12.35 -0.07 -15.60
N LEU A 498 -13.59 0.31 -15.31
CA LEU A 498 -13.95 1.68 -14.96
C LEU A 498 -14.16 1.80 -13.44
N SER A 499 -14.06 3.02 -12.92
CA SER A 499 -14.29 3.36 -11.52
C SER A 499 -15.51 4.25 -11.37
N ILE A 500 -16.24 4.07 -10.27
CA ILE A 500 -17.34 4.93 -9.83
C ILE A 500 -16.96 5.46 -8.46
N THR A 501 -16.70 6.75 -8.34
CA THR A 501 -16.38 7.40 -7.07
C THR A 501 -17.39 8.51 -6.78
N ARG A 502 -17.48 8.97 -5.53
CA ARG A 502 -18.33 10.11 -5.17
C ARG A 502 -17.55 11.07 -4.29
N THR A 503 -17.53 12.33 -4.69
CA THR A 503 -16.90 13.40 -3.90
C THR A 503 -17.66 13.65 -2.60
N PRO A 504 -17.03 14.27 -1.58
CA PRO A 504 -17.71 14.70 -0.35
C PRO A 504 -18.89 15.63 -0.61
N ALA A 505 -18.85 16.41 -1.70
CA ALA A 505 -19.95 17.25 -2.14
C ALA A 505 -21.16 16.47 -2.70
N GLY A 506 -21.02 15.17 -2.93
CA GLY A 506 -22.07 14.30 -3.42
C GLY A 506 -22.15 14.19 -4.94
N MET A 507 -21.09 14.54 -5.65
CA MET A 507 -20.97 14.41 -7.11
C MET A 507 -20.33 13.06 -7.44
N VAL A 508 -20.97 12.23 -8.27
CA VAL A 508 -20.43 10.97 -8.73
C VAL A 508 -19.61 11.17 -9.98
N GLU A 509 -18.41 10.62 -9.98
CA GLU A 509 -17.44 10.67 -11.07
C GLU A 509 -17.19 9.27 -11.63
N LEU A 510 -17.16 9.18 -12.97
CA LEU A 510 -16.79 7.97 -13.69
C LEU A 510 -15.42 8.19 -14.31
N THR A 511 -14.48 7.29 -13.99
CA THR A 511 -13.09 7.39 -14.47
C THR A 511 -12.56 6.04 -14.95
N SER A 512 -11.49 6.08 -15.73
CA SER A 512 -10.76 4.88 -16.15
C SER A 512 -9.33 5.24 -16.58
N ALA A 513 -8.42 4.28 -16.52
CA ALA A 513 -7.10 4.37 -17.13
C ALA A 513 -7.14 4.19 -18.67
N LYS A 514 -8.27 3.75 -19.26
CA LYS A 514 -8.46 3.69 -20.72
C LYS A 514 -8.52 5.10 -21.28
N LYS A 515 -7.63 5.42 -22.22
CA LYS A 515 -7.62 6.71 -22.92
C LYS A 515 -8.92 6.90 -23.71
N ASP A 516 -9.41 8.15 -23.78
CA ASP A 516 -10.58 8.55 -24.54
C ASP A 516 -11.86 7.76 -24.21
N ALA A 517 -11.98 7.31 -22.95
CA ALA A 517 -13.10 6.50 -22.49
C ALA A 517 -14.40 7.34 -22.49
N VAL A 518 -15.45 6.83 -23.12
CA VAL A 518 -16.81 7.37 -23.04
C VAL A 518 -17.69 6.41 -22.27
N PHE A 519 -18.40 6.91 -21.26
CA PHE A 519 -19.23 6.10 -20.38
C PHE A 519 -20.72 6.35 -20.63
N CYS A 520 -21.50 5.29 -20.44
CA CYS A 520 -22.96 5.34 -20.26
C CYS A 520 -23.30 4.90 -18.85
N TYR A 521 -24.39 5.39 -18.29
CA TYR A 521 -24.83 5.02 -16.95
C TYR A 521 -26.34 5.02 -16.78
N THR A 522 -26.79 4.37 -15.70
CA THR A 522 -28.16 4.42 -15.16
C THR A 522 -28.10 4.62 -13.65
N ILE A 523 -29.19 5.16 -13.10
CA ILE A 523 -29.36 5.34 -11.64
C ILE A 523 -30.58 4.54 -11.21
N ASP A 524 -30.46 3.83 -10.07
CA ASP A 524 -31.53 3.05 -9.40
C ASP A 524 -32.29 2.10 -10.35
N GLY A 525 -31.57 1.46 -11.28
CA GLY A 525 -32.14 0.52 -12.24
C GLY A 525 -33.03 1.16 -13.31
N SER A 526 -32.96 2.48 -13.49
CA SER A 526 -33.70 3.20 -14.53
C SER A 526 -33.43 2.61 -15.90
N LYS A 527 -34.48 2.48 -16.74
CA LYS A 527 -34.34 2.10 -18.15
C LYS A 527 -33.74 3.20 -19.03
N LYS A 528 -33.71 4.46 -18.54
CA LYS A 528 -33.16 5.60 -19.26
C LYS A 528 -31.63 5.58 -19.15
N VAL A 529 -30.96 5.18 -20.20
CA VAL A 529 -29.50 5.27 -20.33
C VAL A 529 -29.11 6.72 -20.60
N GLN A 530 -28.06 7.16 -19.91
CA GLN A 530 -27.47 8.51 -20.07
C GLN A 530 -25.99 8.36 -20.43
N GLU A 531 -25.50 9.28 -21.27
CA GLU A 531 -24.07 9.40 -21.54
C GLU A 531 -23.44 10.31 -20.47
N TYR A 532 -22.29 9.91 -19.96
CA TYR A 532 -21.59 10.67 -18.94
C TYR A 532 -20.78 11.80 -19.58
N THR A 533 -21.14 13.01 -19.29
CA THR A 533 -20.47 14.23 -19.79
C THR A 533 -19.98 15.14 -18.67
N GLU A 534 -20.55 15.00 -17.47
CA GLU A 534 -20.24 15.80 -16.29
C GLU A 534 -20.54 14.99 -15.00
N PRO A 535 -19.96 15.35 -13.85
CA PRO A 535 -20.22 14.69 -12.57
C PRO A 535 -21.70 14.66 -12.22
N ILE A 536 -22.20 13.50 -11.74
CA ILE A 536 -23.62 13.23 -11.50
C ILE A 536 -23.98 13.64 -10.07
N PRO A 537 -24.95 14.56 -9.86
CA PRO A 537 -25.39 14.91 -8.51
C PRO A 537 -26.16 13.75 -7.86
N LEU A 538 -25.62 13.16 -6.79
CA LEU A 538 -26.18 12.00 -6.09
C LEU A 538 -26.02 12.10 -4.56
N ARG A 539 -26.24 13.28 -4.00
CA ARG A 539 -26.12 13.52 -2.56
C ARG A 539 -27.13 12.72 -1.74
N ASN A 540 -28.34 12.48 -2.28
CA ASN A 540 -29.39 11.71 -1.59
C ASN A 540 -29.17 10.19 -1.60
N GLY A 541 -28.05 9.72 -2.16
CA GLY A 541 -27.79 8.31 -2.37
C GLY A 541 -28.48 7.74 -3.60
N GLY A 542 -28.23 6.48 -3.88
CA GLY A 542 -28.72 5.74 -5.03
C GLY A 542 -27.68 4.76 -5.56
N THR A 543 -28.07 3.92 -6.49
CA THR A 543 -27.20 2.93 -7.12
C THR A 543 -26.87 3.40 -8.54
N VAL A 544 -25.59 3.60 -8.82
CA VAL A 544 -25.10 3.92 -10.17
C VAL A 544 -24.55 2.64 -10.79
N LYS A 545 -25.03 2.31 -11.98
CA LYS A 545 -24.44 1.31 -12.87
C LYS A 545 -23.88 2.02 -14.09
N ALA A 546 -22.61 1.81 -14.39
CA ALA A 546 -21.91 2.43 -15.52
C ALA A 546 -21.17 1.40 -16.37
N TRP A 547 -20.94 1.72 -17.64
CA TRP A 547 -20.23 0.88 -18.61
C TRP A 547 -19.62 1.72 -19.73
N TYR A 548 -18.67 1.15 -20.47
CA TYR A 548 -18.15 1.82 -21.66
C TYR A 548 -19.19 1.85 -22.79
N LYS A 549 -19.31 2.98 -23.47
CA LYS A 549 -20.23 3.12 -24.60
C LYS A 549 -19.94 2.13 -25.73
N ASP A 550 -18.66 1.84 -25.95
CA ASP A 550 -18.17 0.90 -26.96
C ASP A 550 -18.13 -0.56 -26.48
N ASN A 551 -18.28 -0.80 -25.17
CA ASN A 551 -18.17 -2.15 -24.59
C ASN A 551 -19.01 -2.28 -23.30
N LYS A 552 -20.28 -2.70 -23.46
CA LYS A 552 -21.21 -2.85 -22.34
C LYS A 552 -20.87 -3.98 -21.36
N ASP A 553 -20.01 -4.90 -21.76
CA ASP A 553 -19.65 -6.05 -20.93
C ASP A 553 -18.63 -5.67 -19.84
N ILE A 554 -17.98 -4.53 -19.98
CA ILE A 554 -17.15 -3.96 -18.94
C ILE A 554 -17.99 -2.93 -18.20
N SER A 555 -18.55 -3.34 -17.08
CA SER A 555 -19.45 -2.52 -16.26
C SER A 555 -19.00 -2.48 -14.80
N ALA A 556 -19.46 -1.47 -14.07
CA ALA A 556 -19.29 -1.33 -12.63
C ALA A 556 -20.61 -0.90 -11.99
N VAL A 557 -20.80 -1.30 -10.75
CA VAL A 557 -21.96 -0.90 -9.94
C VAL A 557 -21.48 -0.37 -8.61
N MET A 558 -22.01 0.78 -8.19
CA MET A 558 -21.74 1.35 -6.88
C MET A 558 -23.03 1.86 -6.25
N LYS A 559 -23.30 1.42 -5.02
CA LYS A 559 -24.38 1.94 -4.19
C LYS A 559 -23.82 3.00 -3.26
N PHE A 560 -24.45 4.16 -3.26
CA PHE A 560 -24.13 5.28 -2.39
C PHE A 560 -25.28 5.51 -1.40
N GLU A 561 -24.95 5.69 -0.14
CA GLU A 561 -25.90 6.14 0.86
C GLU A 561 -26.04 7.66 0.86
N LYS A 562 -27.11 8.17 1.47
CA LYS A 562 -27.34 9.62 1.60
C LYS A 562 -26.20 10.27 2.38
N ILE A 563 -25.66 11.39 1.88
CA ILE A 563 -24.71 12.22 2.60
C ILE A 563 -25.48 13.15 3.54
N GLU A 564 -25.37 12.91 4.82
CA GLU A 564 -25.92 13.79 5.86
C GLU A 564 -24.93 14.84 6.34
N SER A 565 -23.62 14.58 6.20
CA SER A 565 -22.55 15.51 6.57
C SER A 565 -22.32 16.59 5.49
N ILE A 566 -21.85 17.75 5.89
CA ILE A 566 -21.50 18.86 5.01
C ILE A 566 -19.99 19.09 5.11
N GLN A 567 -19.33 19.22 3.97
CA GLN A 567 -17.94 19.63 3.92
C GLN A 567 -17.82 21.09 4.39
N MET A 568 -16.88 21.35 5.28
CA MET A 568 -16.64 22.64 5.88
C MET A 568 -15.21 23.10 5.64
N GLN A 569 -14.95 24.38 5.90
CA GLN A 569 -13.61 24.95 5.99
C GLN A 569 -13.41 25.59 7.35
N VAL A 570 -12.23 25.44 7.94
CA VAL A 570 -11.84 26.21 9.11
C VAL A 570 -11.50 27.64 8.64
N VAL A 571 -12.19 28.63 9.15
CA VAL A 571 -11.93 30.04 8.83
C VAL A 571 -11.20 30.77 9.95
N TYR A 572 -11.22 30.23 11.17
CA TYR A 572 -10.49 30.78 12.31
C TYR A 572 -10.28 29.71 13.40
N ALA A 573 -9.16 29.77 14.07
CA ALA A 573 -8.88 29.01 15.30
C ALA A 573 -8.29 29.92 16.36
N SER A 574 -8.77 29.83 17.61
CA SER A 574 -8.26 30.61 18.72
C SER A 574 -6.81 30.25 19.07
N SER A 575 -6.39 29.02 18.79
CA SER A 575 -5.06 28.49 19.00
C SER A 575 -4.86 27.23 18.13
N GLN A 576 -3.66 27.08 17.57
CA GLN A 576 -3.25 25.83 16.89
C GLN A 576 -1.73 25.65 17.00
N GLU A 577 -1.25 24.42 16.97
CA GLU A 577 0.15 24.08 16.81
C GLU A 577 0.46 23.95 15.33
N SER A 578 1.16 24.95 14.78
CA SER A 578 1.40 24.99 13.33
C SER A 578 2.29 23.84 12.85
N GLY A 579 1.85 23.14 11.83
CA GLY A 579 2.53 22.02 11.20
C GLY A 579 2.35 20.65 11.88
N ASP A 580 1.92 20.62 13.17
CA ASP A 580 1.68 19.38 13.92
C ASP A 580 0.25 19.26 14.44
N GLY A 581 -0.46 20.38 14.51
CA GLY A 581 -1.84 20.44 14.99
C GLY A 581 -2.65 21.56 14.34
N ASP A 582 -2.56 21.71 13.03
CA ASP A 582 -3.29 22.73 12.28
C ASP A 582 -4.79 22.53 12.38
N ALA A 583 -5.53 23.62 12.56
CA ALA A 583 -6.98 23.55 12.71
C ALA A 583 -7.71 23.03 11.47
N ALA A 584 -7.11 23.16 10.29
CA ALA A 584 -7.64 22.60 9.05
C ALA A 584 -7.79 21.07 9.09
N ASN A 585 -7.00 20.39 9.90
CA ASN A 585 -7.07 18.93 10.11
C ASN A 585 -8.41 18.47 10.71
N LEU A 586 -9.19 19.37 11.34
CA LEU A 586 -10.53 19.02 11.84
C LEU A 586 -11.56 18.73 10.74
N VAL A 587 -11.26 19.03 9.49
CA VAL A 587 -12.22 18.93 8.37
C VAL A 587 -11.57 18.38 7.11
N ASP A 588 -10.40 17.75 7.21
CA ASP A 588 -9.66 17.18 6.07
C ASP A 588 -10.14 15.77 5.70
N GLY A 589 -10.92 15.12 6.58
CA GLY A 589 -11.43 13.77 6.40
C GLY A 589 -10.43 12.68 6.74
N ASP A 590 -9.27 13.02 7.32
CA ASP A 590 -8.26 12.08 7.79
C ASP A 590 -8.26 11.96 9.34
N PRO A 591 -8.82 10.91 9.92
CA PRO A 591 -8.85 10.74 11.38
C PRO A 591 -7.48 10.54 12.03
N SER A 592 -6.42 10.38 11.24
CA SER A 592 -5.04 10.27 11.75
C SER A 592 -4.37 11.62 11.98
N THR A 593 -4.84 12.68 11.34
CA THR A 593 -4.42 14.06 11.59
C THR A 593 -5.19 14.65 12.76
N ILE A 594 -4.71 15.73 13.33
CA ILE A 594 -5.39 16.37 14.46
C ILE A 594 -5.25 17.88 14.42
N TRP A 595 -6.26 18.59 14.88
CA TRP A 595 -6.09 19.89 15.48
C TRP A 595 -5.61 19.73 16.91
N HIS A 596 -4.61 20.52 17.31
CA HIS A 596 -4.16 20.66 18.68
C HIS A 596 -3.85 22.13 18.97
N THR A 597 -4.28 22.64 20.11
CA THR A 597 -3.90 23.98 20.54
C THR A 597 -2.41 24.08 20.79
N MET A 598 -1.84 25.26 20.59
CA MET A 598 -0.40 25.52 20.70
C MET A 598 0.17 25.06 22.04
N TYR A 599 1.32 24.40 21.97
CA TYR A 599 2.07 23.93 23.14
C TYR A 599 3.58 24.22 23.04
N SER A 600 4.10 24.46 21.84
CA SER A 600 5.55 24.64 21.62
C SER A 600 6.06 26.03 22.00
N VAL A 601 5.23 27.07 21.93
CA VAL A 601 5.60 28.46 22.21
C VAL A 601 4.84 28.96 23.44
N THR A 602 3.54 28.81 23.47
CA THR A 602 2.71 29.22 24.60
C THR A 602 1.57 28.25 24.83
N VAL A 603 1.08 28.16 26.05
CA VAL A 603 -0.12 27.40 26.40
C VAL A 603 -1.21 28.39 26.82
N ALA A 604 -2.17 28.58 25.92
CA ALA A 604 -3.34 29.44 26.23
C ALA A 604 -4.30 28.71 27.17
N LYS A 605 -5.07 29.49 27.93
CA LYS A 605 -6.12 28.96 28.81
C LYS A 605 -7.42 28.80 28.04
N TYR A 606 -8.29 27.92 28.52
CA TYR A 606 -9.65 27.81 28.03
C TYR A 606 -10.43 29.14 28.14
N PRO A 607 -11.41 29.42 27.25
CA PRO A 607 -11.93 28.54 26.20
C PRO A 607 -11.07 28.55 24.92
N HIS A 608 -11.08 27.43 24.19
CA HIS A 608 -10.53 27.33 22.84
C HIS A 608 -11.66 27.12 21.82
N TRP A 609 -11.56 27.71 20.65
CA TRP A 609 -12.59 27.52 19.63
C TRP A 609 -12.06 27.52 18.21
N VAL A 610 -12.84 26.89 17.35
CA VAL A 610 -12.67 26.97 15.91
C VAL A 610 -13.97 27.45 15.26
N ASP A 611 -13.83 28.30 14.24
CA ASP A 611 -14.93 28.77 13.42
C ASP A 611 -14.91 28.05 12.07
N LEU A 612 -16.03 27.49 11.69
CA LEU A 612 -16.22 26.64 10.53
C LEU A 612 -17.22 27.31 9.56
N ASP A 613 -16.90 27.34 8.27
CA ASP A 613 -17.77 27.81 7.19
C ASP A 613 -18.35 26.61 6.42
N ALA A 614 -19.66 26.52 6.34
CA ALA A 614 -20.38 25.51 5.56
C ALA A 614 -20.53 25.89 4.06
N GLY A 615 -19.88 26.97 3.63
CA GLY A 615 -19.93 27.49 2.26
C GLY A 615 -21.19 28.27 1.92
N GLU A 616 -22.34 27.83 2.41
CA GLU A 616 -23.65 28.48 2.22
C GLU A 616 -24.54 28.26 3.45
N VAL A 617 -25.66 28.98 3.51
CA VAL A 617 -26.63 28.80 4.60
C VAL A 617 -27.29 27.44 4.50
N LYS A 618 -27.18 26.65 5.57
CA LYS A 618 -27.76 25.31 5.71
C LYS A 618 -28.74 25.23 6.87
N GLU A 619 -29.64 24.27 6.82
CA GLU A 619 -30.48 23.88 7.96
C GLU A 619 -29.76 22.79 8.74
N ILE A 620 -29.05 23.19 9.79
CA ILE A 620 -28.17 22.33 10.59
C ILE A 620 -28.99 21.65 11.69
N LYS A 621 -28.90 20.33 11.76
CA LYS A 621 -29.59 19.49 12.75
C LYS A 621 -28.71 19.06 13.90
N GLY A 622 -27.42 19.09 13.72
CA GLY A 622 -26.47 18.54 14.68
C GLY A 622 -25.03 18.69 14.23
N PHE A 623 -24.17 18.05 14.99
CA PHE A 623 -22.72 18.18 14.92
C PHE A 623 -22.08 16.86 15.33
N THR A 624 -20.96 16.48 14.72
CA THR A 624 -20.12 15.39 15.19
C THR A 624 -18.74 15.89 15.55
N TYR A 625 -18.12 15.25 16.55
CA TYR A 625 -16.74 15.46 16.98
C TYR A 625 -16.07 14.11 17.16
N LEU A 626 -14.98 13.88 16.45
CA LEU A 626 -14.09 12.74 16.64
C LEU A 626 -12.88 13.21 17.46
N PRO A 627 -12.67 12.68 18.68
CA PRO A 627 -11.44 12.94 19.42
C PRO A 627 -10.20 12.46 18.66
N ARG A 628 -9.03 12.95 19.02
CA ARG A 628 -7.78 12.42 18.50
C ARG A 628 -7.68 10.90 18.73
N GLN A 629 -7.13 10.17 17.75
CA GLN A 629 -7.08 8.71 17.79
C GLN A 629 -5.76 8.18 18.38
N ASN A 630 -4.72 8.99 18.41
CA ASN A 630 -3.42 8.67 18.98
C ASN A 630 -3.22 9.37 20.34
N GLY A 631 -3.69 8.75 21.42
CA GLY A 631 -3.62 9.31 22.78
C GLY A 631 -4.87 10.10 23.17
N ASN A 632 -4.79 10.86 24.27
CA ASN A 632 -5.94 11.56 24.86
C ASN A 632 -5.64 13.01 25.26
N ASN A 633 -4.45 13.53 24.93
CA ASN A 633 -4.07 14.89 25.30
C ASN A 633 -4.96 15.90 24.56
N GLY A 634 -5.61 16.78 25.31
CA GLY A 634 -6.53 17.79 24.78
C GLY A 634 -7.89 17.25 24.33
N ASN A 635 -8.24 15.97 24.54
CA ASN A 635 -9.59 15.49 24.27
C ASN A 635 -10.61 16.34 25.02
N ILE A 636 -11.56 16.89 24.26
CA ILE A 636 -12.54 17.85 24.77
C ILE A 636 -13.52 17.17 25.71
N LYS A 637 -13.78 17.77 26.87
CA LYS A 637 -14.78 17.34 27.84
C LYS A 637 -16.06 18.18 27.73
N ASP A 638 -16.00 19.42 28.17
CA ASP A 638 -17.16 20.32 28.10
C ASP A 638 -17.08 21.20 26.87
N TYR A 639 -18.22 21.39 26.20
CA TYR A 639 -18.27 22.11 24.93
C TYR A 639 -19.48 23.03 24.82
N SER A 640 -19.39 23.99 23.91
CA SER A 640 -20.55 24.76 23.41
C SER A 640 -20.49 24.93 21.89
N ILE A 641 -21.66 25.01 21.26
CA ILE A 641 -21.82 25.25 19.83
C ILE A 641 -22.65 26.50 19.62
N GLN A 642 -22.12 27.46 18.88
CA GLN A 642 -22.81 28.66 18.45
C GLN A 642 -22.91 28.67 16.93
N VAL A 643 -23.84 29.42 16.39
CA VAL A 643 -24.07 29.56 14.95
C VAL A 643 -24.14 31.03 14.57
N SER A 644 -23.80 31.34 13.30
CA SER A 644 -23.85 32.68 12.74
C SER A 644 -24.23 32.63 11.26
N MET A 645 -24.84 33.71 10.79
CA MET A 645 -25.15 33.91 9.36
C MET A 645 -23.97 34.55 8.61
N ASP A 646 -23.16 35.34 9.29
CA ASP A 646 -22.11 36.19 8.70
C ASP A 646 -20.70 35.91 9.25
N GLY A 647 -20.57 35.03 10.25
CA GLY A 647 -19.30 34.68 10.91
C GLY A 647 -18.79 35.81 11.86
N LYS A 648 -19.54 36.85 12.09
CA LYS A 648 -19.15 37.97 12.96
C LYS A 648 -20.04 38.08 14.20
N GLU A 649 -21.35 38.00 14.02
CA GLU A 649 -22.30 38.04 15.10
C GLU A 649 -22.68 36.61 15.49
N TRP A 650 -22.42 36.25 16.75
CA TRP A 650 -22.65 34.92 17.33
C TRP A 650 -23.75 35.04 18.39
N GLY A 651 -24.85 34.33 18.18
CA GLY A 651 -25.93 34.27 19.17
C GLY A 651 -25.60 33.42 20.40
N ASP A 652 -26.58 33.18 21.24
CA ASP A 652 -26.46 32.21 22.34
C ASP A 652 -26.13 30.82 21.81
N PRO A 653 -25.41 29.99 22.59
CA PRO A 653 -25.10 28.62 22.18
C PRO A 653 -26.35 27.82 21.90
N VAL A 654 -26.45 27.25 20.71
CA VAL A 654 -27.54 26.35 20.29
C VAL A 654 -27.45 24.99 20.95
N LYS A 655 -26.25 24.62 21.45
CA LYS A 655 -26.03 23.39 22.23
C LYS A 655 -24.82 23.55 23.15
N LYS A 656 -24.94 22.97 24.35
CA LYS A 656 -23.85 22.78 25.31
C LYS A 656 -23.93 21.34 25.83
N GLY A 657 -22.80 20.80 26.28
CA GLY A 657 -22.78 19.46 26.82
C GLY A 657 -21.42 19.01 27.26
N THR A 658 -21.34 17.75 27.68
CA THR A 658 -20.14 17.07 28.13
C THR A 658 -19.96 15.79 27.32
N PHE A 659 -18.78 15.59 26.73
CA PHE A 659 -18.46 14.36 26.00
C PHE A 659 -17.99 13.25 26.93
N ALA A 660 -18.37 12.02 26.60
CA ALA A 660 -17.83 10.84 27.28
C ALA A 660 -16.32 10.68 26.99
N ASN A 661 -15.56 10.25 27.99
CA ASN A 661 -14.12 10.02 27.89
C ASN A 661 -13.81 8.71 27.15
N ASN A 662 -13.81 8.75 25.84
CA ASN A 662 -13.38 7.66 24.95
C ASN A 662 -13.05 8.21 23.56
N SER A 663 -12.40 7.42 22.70
CA SER A 663 -11.98 7.79 21.35
C SER A 663 -13.09 7.73 20.28
N LYS A 664 -14.32 7.30 20.65
CA LYS A 664 -15.43 7.16 19.70
C LYS A 664 -15.96 8.52 19.25
N GLU A 665 -16.48 8.57 18.03
CA GLU A 665 -17.18 9.76 17.52
C GLU A 665 -18.34 10.17 18.45
N LYS A 666 -18.46 11.46 18.69
CA LYS A 666 -19.51 12.09 19.50
C LYS A 666 -20.52 12.71 18.55
N ARG A 667 -21.72 12.18 18.51
CA ARG A 667 -22.82 12.74 17.73
C ARG A 667 -23.75 13.57 18.64
N VAL A 668 -23.91 14.83 18.29
CA VAL A 668 -24.71 15.80 19.04
C VAL A 668 -25.84 16.30 18.15
N MET A 669 -27.09 16.05 18.55
CA MET A 669 -28.26 16.60 17.85
C MET A 669 -28.73 17.89 18.53
N PHE A 670 -29.10 18.86 17.74
CA PHE A 670 -29.72 20.10 18.24
C PHE A 670 -31.18 19.86 18.58
N ASP A 671 -31.69 20.59 19.56
CA ASP A 671 -33.08 20.46 19.99
C ASP A 671 -34.06 20.86 18.87
N LYS A 672 -33.66 21.77 18.01
CA LYS A 672 -34.35 22.17 16.77
C LYS A 672 -33.31 22.45 15.69
N PRO A 673 -33.60 22.15 14.41
CA PRO A 673 -32.74 22.59 13.31
C PRO A 673 -32.59 24.12 13.28
N VAL A 674 -31.39 24.60 12.97
CA VAL A 674 -31.06 26.02 12.91
C VAL A 674 -30.52 26.40 11.53
N LYS A 675 -30.91 27.51 10.99
CA LYS A 675 -30.34 28.02 9.72
C LYS A 675 -29.09 28.83 10.03
N ALA A 676 -27.97 28.41 9.49
CA ALA A 676 -26.70 29.14 9.61
C ALA A 676 -25.72 28.75 8.50
N ARG A 677 -24.71 29.59 8.27
CA ARG A 677 -23.57 29.31 7.43
C ARG A 677 -22.34 29.00 8.27
N TYR A 678 -22.15 29.71 9.38
CA TYR A 678 -20.97 29.57 10.23
C TYR A 678 -21.32 28.88 11.54
N ILE A 679 -20.39 28.05 12.01
CA ILE A 679 -20.50 27.30 13.26
C ILE A 679 -19.25 27.55 14.08
N ARG A 680 -19.40 27.94 15.35
CA ARG A 680 -18.30 27.99 16.33
C ARG A 680 -18.40 26.81 17.25
N PHE A 681 -17.37 25.96 17.21
CA PHE A 681 -17.17 24.87 18.15
C PHE A 681 -16.19 25.31 19.22
N THR A 682 -16.66 25.44 20.46
CA THR A 682 -15.87 25.89 21.60
C THR A 682 -15.64 24.75 22.57
N ALA A 683 -14.37 24.45 22.82
CA ALA A 683 -13.92 23.61 23.93
C ALA A 683 -13.86 24.46 25.21
N LEU A 684 -14.44 23.97 26.28
CA LEU A 684 -14.52 24.64 27.58
C LEU A 684 -13.63 23.97 28.63
N SER A 685 -13.32 22.68 28.46
CA SER A 685 -12.41 21.90 29.30
C SER A 685 -11.94 20.64 28.59
N SER A 686 -10.85 20.01 29.07
CA SER A 686 -10.36 18.72 28.59
C SER A 686 -10.66 17.58 29.54
N GLN A 687 -10.61 16.33 29.00
CA GLN A 687 -10.82 15.10 29.75
C GLN A 687 -9.73 14.86 30.82
N ASN A 688 -8.52 15.31 30.56
CA ASN A 688 -7.36 15.13 31.44
C ASN A 688 -7.06 16.36 32.32
N GLY A 689 -7.87 17.42 32.24
CA GLY A 689 -7.75 18.62 33.06
C GLY A 689 -6.58 19.56 32.67
N GLN A 690 -5.94 19.33 31.54
CA GLN A 690 -4.90 20.21 30.97
C GLN A 690 -5.53 21.33 30.12
N ASP A 691 -4.79 22.40 29.88
CA ASP A 691 -5.26 23.57 29.13
C ASP A 691 -5.22 23.37 27.59
N PHE A 692 -5.23 22.15 27.11
CA PHE A 692 -5.19 21.84 25.69
C PHE A 692 -6.56 21.41 25.14
N ALA A 693 -6.84 21.74 23.90
CA ALA A 693 -7.92 21.18 23.11
C ALA A 693 -7.36 20.48 21.87
N SER A 694 -7.92 19.34 21.51
CA SER A 694 -7.58 18.59 20.31
C SER A 694 -8.79 17.87 19.73
N GLY A 695 -8.72 17.57 18.45
CA GLY A 695 -9.74 16.76 17.76
C GLY A 695 -9.19 16.25 16.44
N ALA A 696 -9.66 15.08 16.00
CA ALA A 696 -9.33 14.56 14.69
C ALA A 696 -10.31 15.11 13.63
N GLU A 697 -11.63 15.01 13.87
CA GLU A 697 -12.62 15.42 12.90
C GLU A 697 -13.81 16.14 13.53
N VAL A 698 -14.37 17.04 12.76
CA VAL A 698 -15.63 17.73 13.05
C VAL A 698 -16.50 17.77 11.80
N THR A 699 -17.76 17.47 11.96
CA THR A 699 -18.72 17.50 10.86
C THR A 699 -20.06 18.07 11.31
N ILE A 700 -20.74 18.82 10.46
CA ILE A 700 -22.14 19.22 10.71
C ILE A 700 -23.09 18.29 9.98
N LEU A 701 -24.23 18.07 10.62
CA LEU A 701 -25.34 17.27 10.09
C LEU A 701 -26.43 18.23 9.60
N ALA A 702 -26.73 18.21 8.32
CA ALA A 702 -27.76 19.06 7.72
C ALA A 702 -28.66 18.28 6.75
N ASN A 703 -29.78 18.93 6.37
CA ASN A 703 -30.69 18.36 5.35
C ASN A 703 -30.11 18.45 3.95
#